data_bbda6e5622da675f2317b23aebf9be7f
#
_entry.id   bbda6e5622da675f2317b23aebf9be7f
#
_cell.length_a   1.000
_cell.length_b   1.000
_cell.length_c   1.000
_cell.angle_alpha   90.00
_cell.angle_beta   90.00
_cell.angle_gamma   90.00
#
_symmetry.space_group_name_H-M   'P 1'
#
loop_
_entity.id
_entity.type
_entity.pdbx_description
1 polymer ?
#
loop_
_entity_poly.entity_id
_entity_poly.type
_entity_poly.pdbx_seq_one_letter_code
_entity_poly.pdbx_strand_id
1 'polypeptide(L)'
;LTLAGRTSSAGALLARAGAALVNEGIVTARQDLSWRARDIVNDAAGNVVARSVDMRAGQGFDHRGAIGSVTDLVLKAARIDSAGVLRANQDIDMHADDAMRLKAGARTLAGRDLALAADQLEQSGMAQAGRTLTATAGALENDGLLDAADAKLRTTRAFVNRGQIQADMLQAQGPQIRNAGVLRTGALLALQAAGRLENTGGMAASGSLSIAAAGPFANSGTMGANGDASFALSSFANTGSISVGGDLALRLPDVELTLDADHRLPVSQGTTLLQVASLDNRARSETPGRLSVQARGAIRNQDTLAAGQGLWLESAANDIENGAGALLWSGADLRLRGTRIINREAAIIESAAGMVLDARAEIDNGLGIIRAGGDLWADAPLLRNSGRLGGRIVPAGDAAIGGGTYDHYHSAAVVWHELFTAGAAGIRVPRYDGKDVRVAQSVVQAGGNLHLNQGEQKGRQARVSNQGRIEAAGMALVDGNVDNASLHLSLSVDEYLRRPLAAPIVLRATDSRAQHVIPAFWKFHTLYEFLDFLLSNNEPRYIWGYYRTWPEWAFQTLRNLDLGYAGAPDPTAPPVPRPPVLDPQAKASTTPAAQALVAQYHKDLAEYATALEAAQRAEAIRTARQRVDGALRARYGEKLAQLKTRTPEVDAAVAALAQTIFDARAKPAAEVEKLIAAALCSPRAQACA
;
A
#
# COMPACT_ATOMS: atom_id res chain seq x y z
N LEU A 1 7.82 -17.38 -73.52
CA LEU A 1 6.64 -18.19 -73.70
C LEU A 1 5.43 -17.44 -73.18
N THR A 2 4.46 -17.14 -74.02
CA THR A 2 3.19 -16.52 -73.62
C THR A 2 2.06 -17.49 -73.78
N LEU A 3 1.19 -17.64 -72.77
CA LEU A 3 0.00 -18.47 -72.76
C LEU A 3 -1.25 -17.56 -72.76
N ALA A 4 -1.73 -17.12 -73.93
CA ALA A 4 -2.80 -16.12 -74.07
C ALA A 4 -4.16 -16.81 -74.34
N GLY A 5 -4.48 -17.86 -74.25
CA GLY A 5 -5.78 -18.57 -74.51
C GLY A 5 -6.06 -19.62 -73.46
N ARG A 6 -6.71 -20.66 -73.88
CA ARG A 6 -6.99 -21.81 -72.99
C ARG A 6 -6.00 -22.94 -73.29
N THR A 7 -5.22 -23.30 -72.32
CA THR A 7 -4.27 -24.42 -72.36
C THR A 7 -4.76 -25.48 -71.36
N SER A 8 -5.01 -26.71 -71.84
CA SER A 8 -5.51 -27.80 -70.98
C SER A 8 -4.71 -29.07 -71.17
N SER A 9 -4.46 -29.81 -70.08
CA SER A 9 -3.85 -31.13 -70.07
C SER A 9 -4.70 -32.12 -69.27
N ALA A 10 -4.96 -33.32 -69.85
CA ALA A 10 -5.58 -34.40 -69.09
C ALA A 10 -4.63 -35.11 -68.12
N GLY A 11 -3.34 -34.91 -68.29
CA GLY A 11 -2.28 -35.36 -67.38
C GLY A 11 -1.55 -34.22 -66.74
N ALA A 12 -0.26 -34.37 -66.57
CA ALA A 12 0.64 -33.32 -66.11
C ALA A 12 0.91 -32.26 -67.18
N LEU A 13 1.21 -31.03 -66.80
CA LEU A 13 1.60 -29.95 -67.69
C LEU A 13 2.98 -29.39 -67.27
N LEU A 14 3.95 -29.50 -68.14
CA LEU A 14 5.27 -28.99 -67.90
C LEU A 14 5.55 -27.88 -68.92
N ALA A 15 5.88 -26.69 -68.46
CA ALA A 15 6.36 -25.55 -69.26
C ALA A 15 7.70 -25.08 -68.83
N ARG A 16 8.60 -24.89 -69.82
CA ARG A 16 9.95 -24.33 -69.58
C ARG A 16 10.22 -23.20 -70.53
N ALA A 17 10.77 -22.10 -70.01
CA ALA A 17 11.20 -20.98 -70.83
C ALA A 17 12.57 -20.50 -70.34
N GLY A 18 13.49 -20.22 -71.27
CA GLY A 18 14.82 -19.72 -70.93
C GLY A 18 14.81 -18.26 -70.42
N ALA A 19 13.84 -17.44 -70.85
CA ALA A 19 13.63 -16.10 -70.37
C ALA A 19 12.34 -15.97 -69.56
N ALA A 20 11.25 -15.43 -70.11
CA ALA A 20 10.00 -15.23 -69.41
C ALA A 20 8.91 -16.26 -69.81
N LEU A 21 8.09 -16.68 -68.85
CA LEU A 21 6.85 -17.38 -69.05
C LEU A 21 5.72 -16.45 -68.57
N VAL A 22 4.82 -16.07 -69.49
CA VAL A 22 3.73 -15.13 -69.21
C VAL A 22 2.40 -15.89 -69.44
N ASN A 23 1.52 -15.88 -68.46
CA ASN A 23 0.16 -16.41 -68.59
C ASN A 23 -0.84 -15.25 -68.55
N GLU A 24 -1.53 -15.07 -69.65
CA GLU A 24 -2.64 -14.13 -69.84
C GLU A 24 -3.97 -14.85 -70.02
N GLY A 25 -3.97 -16.21 -69.98
CA GLY A 25 -5.13 -17.04 -70.24
C GLY A 25 -5.44 -18.04 -69.18
N ILE A 26 -6.21 -19.08 -69.56
CA ILE A 26 -6.63 -20.13 -68.59
C ILE A 26 -5.76 -21.37 -68.84
N VAL A 27 -5.08 -21.83 -67.83
CA VAL A 27 -4.23 -23.03 -67.86
C VAL A 27 -4.80 -24.04 -66.85
N THR A 28 -5.13 -25.26 -67.37
CA THR A 28 -5.65 -26.32 -66.52
C THR A 28 -4.87 -27.64 -66.75
N ALA A 29 -4.51 -28.29 -65.62
CA ALA A 29 -3.93 -29.64 -65.64
C ALA A 29 -4.70 -30.56 -64.70
N ARG A 30 -5.08 -31.77 -65.13
CA ARG A 30 -5.75 -32.71 -64.20
C ARG A 30 -4.82 -33.35 -63.18
N GLN A 31 -3.51 -33.34 -63.47
CA GLN A 31 -2.45 -33.78 -62.58
C GLN A 31 -1.55 -32.60 -62.21
N ASP A 32 -0.24 -32.78 -62.19
CA ASP A 32 0.73 -31.81 -61.71
C ASP A 32 1.05 -30.77 -62.78
N LEU A 33 1.20 -29.51 -62.37
CA LEU A 33 1.65 -28.43 -63.20
C LEU A 33 3.05 -27.97 -62.71
N SER A 34 4.00 -27.97 -63.61
CA SER A 34 5.36 -27.46 -63.30
C SER A 34 5.80 -26.42 -64.30
N TRP A 35 6.08 -25.21 -63.83
CA TRP A 35 6.63 -24.14 -64.63
C TRP A 35 8.04 -23.79 -64.19
N ARG A 36 8.95 -23.62 -65.19
CA ARG A 36 10.31 -23.18 -64.90
C ARG A 36 10.74 -22.14 -65.92
N ALA A 37 11.17 -20.96 -65.45
CA ALA A 37 11.64 -19.88 -66.30
C ALA A 37 12.60 -18.98 -65.50
N ARG A 38 13.28 -18.03 -66.22
CA ARG A 38 13.96 -16.96 -65.50
C ARG A 38 12.96 -16.07 -64.77
N ASP A 39 11.89 -15.67 -65.46
CA ASP A 39 10.80 -14.87 -64.92
C ASP A 39 9.44 -15.58 -65.21
N ILE A 40 8.55 -15.57 -64.25
CA ILE A 40 7.17 -16.09 -64.39
C ILE A 40 6.21 -14.95 -64.10
N VAL A 41 5.31 -14.67 -65.04
CA VAL A 41 4.24 -13.69 -64.88
C VAL A 41 2.89 -14.38 -65.02
N ASN A 42 2.05 -14.34 -64.03
CA ASN A 42 0.63 -14.69 -64.14
C ASN A 42 -0.17 -13.40 -64.08
N ASP A 43 -0.55 -12.87 -65.24
CA ASP A 43 -1.19 -11.56 -65.37
C ASP A 43 -2.62 -11.56 -64.78
N ALA A 44 -3.29 -10.41 -64.72
CA ALA A 44 -4.61 -10.24 -64.14
C ALA A 44 -5.68 -11.15 -64.75
N ALA A 45 -5.60 -11.47 -66.05
CA ALA A 45 -6.46 -12.42 -66.72
C ALA A 45 -6.01 -13.90 -66.56
N GLY A 46 -4.79 -14.10 -66.08
CA GLY A 46 -4.18 -15.42 -65.94
C GLY A 46 -4.82 -16.27 -64.86
N ASN A 47 -5.36 -17.43 -65.24
CA ASN A 47 -5.95 -18.36 -64.28
C ASN A 47 -5.30 -19.75 -64.45
N VAL A 48 -4.72 -20.26 -63.39
CA VAL A 48 -4.07 -21.58 -63.36
C VAL A 48 -4.78 -22.47 -62.37
N VAL A 49 -5.18 -23.69 -62.82
CA VAL A 49 -5.78 -24.71 -61.96
C VAL A 49 -5.13 -26.06 -62.23
N ALA A 50 -4.64 -26.74 -61.21
CA ALA A 50 -4.06 -28.08 -61.35
C ALA A 50 -4.29 -28.90 -60.06
N ARG A 51 -3.95 -30.21 -60.09
CA ARG A 51 -3.94 -31.00 -58.86
C ARG A 51 -2.87 -30.54 -57.91
N SER A 52 -1.64 -30.41 -58.39
CA SER A 52 -0.54 -29.72 -57.66
C SER A 52 0.12 -28.69 -58.60
N VAL A 53 0.71 -27.66 -58.02
CA VAL A 53 1.40 -26.57 -58.73
C VAL A 53 2.81 -26.40 -58.19
N ASP A 54 3.85 -26.50 -59.06
CA ASP A 54 5.24 -26.21 -58.77
C ASP A 54 5.77 -25.17 -59.78
N MET A 55 5.96 -23.92 -59.34
CA MET A 55 6.48 -22.83 -60.17
C MET A 55 7.81 -22.33 -59.62
N ARG A 56 8.85 -22.35 -60.47
CA ARG A 56 10.17 -21.92 -60.09
C ARG A 56 10.71 -20.90 -61.09
N ALA A 57 10.85 -19.69 -60.63
CA ALA A 57 11.46 -18.62 -61.37
C ALA A 57 12.91 -18.39 -60.90
N GLY A 58 13.86 -18.21 -61.84
CA GLY A 58 15.22 -17.92 -61.47
C GLY A 58 15.42 -16.50 -60.93
N GLN A 59 14.54 -15.56 -61.33
CA GLN A 59 14.57 -14.17 -60.86
C GLN A 59 13.21 -13.74 -60.26
N GLY A 60 12.24 -13.42 -61.11
CA GLY A 60 10.96 -12.82 -60.69
C GLY A 60 9.76 -13.72 -60.84
N PHE A 61 8.87 -13.68 -59.86
CA PHE A 61 7.54 -14.22 -59.96
C PHE A 61 6.53 -13.09 -59.69
N ASP A 62 5.84 -12.62 -60.78
CA ASP A 62 4.80 -11.57 -60.69
C ASP A 62 3.42 -12.21 -60.86
N HIS A 63 2.54 -12.09 -59.87
CA HIS A 63 1.24 -12.69 -59.85
C HIS A 63 0.14 -11.68 -59.61
N ARG A 64 -0.80 -11.57 -60.54
CA ARG A 64 -1.96 -10.67 -60.47
C ARG A 64 -3.30 -11.37 -60.62
N GLY A 65 -3.33 -12.52 -61.25
CA GLY A 65 -4.54 -13.32 -61.56
C GLY A 65 -4.90 -14.33 -60.47
N ALA A 66 -5.18 -15.55 -60.87
CA ALA A 66 -5.50 -16.62 -59.93
C ALA A 66 -4.64 -17.87 -60.17
N ILE A 67 -4.20 -18.51 -59.11
CA ILE A 67 -3.55 -19.83 -59.11
C ILE A 67 -4.23 -20.70 -58.09
N GLY A 68 -4.83 -21.81 -58.52
CA GLY A 68 -5.50 -22.77 -57.67
C GLY A 68 -4.89 -24.18 -57.76
N SER A 69 -4.74 -24.81 -56.61
CA SER A 69 -4.28 -26.21 -56.53
C SER A 69 -5.22 -27.01 -55.65
N VAL A 70 -5.47 -28.29 -56.06
CA VAL A 70 -6.26 -29.23 -55.28
C VAL A 70 -5.49 -29.80 -54.11
N THR A 71 -4.17 -29.96 -54.25
CA THR A 71 -3.27 -30.36 -53.13
C THR A 71 -2.35 -29.21 -52.79
N ASP A 72 -1.14 -29.21 -53.24
CA ASP A 72 -0.07 -28.32 -52.82
C ASP A 72 0.28 -27.31 -53.90
N LEU A 73 0.72 -26.13 -53.47
CA LEU A 73 1.21 -25.07 -54.31
C LEU A 73 2.61 -24.65 -53.82
N VAL A 74 3.59 -24.78 -54.69
CA VAL A 74 4.98 -24.41 -54.42
C VAL A 74 5.40 -23.29 -55.35
N LEU A 75 5.86 -22.18 -54.80
CA LEU A 75 6.42 -21.04 -55.53
C LEU A 75 7.85 -20.76 -55.04
N LYS A 76 8.82 -20.78 -55.98
CA LYS A 76 10.21 -20.42 -55.66
C LYS A 76 10.75 -19.41 -56.65
N ALA A 77 11.34 -18.32 -56.15
CA ALA A 77 11.96 -17.28 -56.99
C ALA A 77 13.00 -16.46 -56.18
N ALA A 78 13.83 -15.66 -56.87
CA ALA A 78 14.60 -14.66 -56.13
C ALA A 78 13.68 -13.58 -55.57
N ARG A 79 12.63 -13.17 -56.29
CA ARG A 79 11.60 -12.22 -55.84
C ARG A 79 10.21 -12.71 -56.19
N ILE A 80 9.26 -12.53 -55.25
CA ILE A 80 7.85 -12.86 -55.43
C ILE A 80 7.02 -11.60 -55.17
N ASP A 81 6.28 -11.15 -56.18
CA ASP A 81 5.29 -10.08 -56.09
C ASP A 81 3.90 -10.66 -56.37
N SER A 82 3.00 -10.65 -55.42
CA SER A 82 1.65 -11.15 -55.57
C SER A 82 0.61 -10.10 -55.23
N ALA A 83 -0.31 -9.84 -56.19
CA ALA A 83 -1.51 -9.01 -56.02
C ALA A 83 -2.79 -9.83 -56.32
N GLY A 84 -2.65 -11.10 -56.70
CA GLY A 84 -3.75 -11.99 -57.10
C GLY A 84 -4.15 -12.96 -56.00
N VAL A 85 -4.80 -14.04 -56.42
CA VAL A 85 -5.31 -15.10 -55.54
C VAL A 85 -4.48 -16.37 -55.71
N LEU A 86 -3.85 -16.79 -54.62
CA LEU A 86 -3.16 -18.07 -54.47
C LEU A 86 -4.01 -18.95 -53.54
N ARG A 87 -4.40 -20.12 -54.00
CA ARG A 87 -5.22 -21.05 -53.22
C ARG A 87 -4.73 -22.49 -53.36
N ALA A 88 -4.55 -23.16 -52.24
CA ALA A 88 -4.36 -24.63 -52.21
C ALA A 88 -5.31 -25.25 -51.19
N ASN A 89 -5.84 -26.44 -51.51
CA ASN A 89 -6.67 -27.13 -50.50
C ASN A 89 -5.84 -27.80 -49.41
N GLN A 90 -4.52 -27.99 -49.64
CA GLN A 90 -3.58 -28.46 -48.63
C GLN A 90 -2.55 -27.35 -48.35
N ASP A 91 -1.34 -27.49 -48.81
CA ASP A 91 -0.23 -26.64 -48.38
C ASP A 91 0.17 -25.61 -49.45
N ILE A 92 0.60 -24.46 -49.00
CA ILE A 92 1.29 -23.44 -49.82
C ILE A 92 2.71 -23.24 -49.26
N ASP A 93 3.72 -23.47 -50.12
CA ASP A 93 5.12 -23.18 -49.83
C ASP A 93 5.64 -22.08 -50.76
N MET A 94 5.92 -20.91 -50.21
CA MET A 94 6.45 -19.78 -50.95
C MET A 94 7.83 -19.42 -50.42
N HIS A 95 8.83 -19.47 -51.31
CA HIS A 95 10.19 -19.15 -50.99
C HIS A 95 10.76 -18.09 -51.95
N ALA A 96 11.18 -16.96 -51.40
CA ALA A 96 11.91 -15.94 -52.12
C ALA A 96 13.29 -15.80 -51.51
N ASP A 97 14.35 -15.85 -52.34
CA ASP A 97 15.71 -15.68 -51.81
C ASP A 97 15.92 -14.24 -51.28
N ASP A 98 15.29 -13.26 -51.89
CA ASP A 98 15.49 -11.80 -51.64
C ASP A 98 14.23 -11.19 -50.99
N ALA A 99 13.15 -11.02 -51.78
CA ALA A 99 11.96 -10.30 -51.33
C ALA A 99 10.67 -10.98 -51.74
N MET A 100 9.71 -11.01 -50.82
CA MET A 100 8.34 -11.42 -51.05
C MET A 100 7.39 -10.29 -50.66
N ARG A 101 6.56 -9.86 -51.62
CA ARG A 101 5.55 -8.82 -51.41
C ARG A 101 4.17 -9.37 -51.73
N LEU A 102 3.36 -9.53 -50.68
CA LEU A 102 1.94 -9.85 -50.81
C LEU A 102 1.17 -8.54 -50.70
N LYS A 103 0.84 -7.94 -51.86
CA LYS A 103 0.29 -6.58 -51.97
C LYS A 103 -1.13 -6.49 -51.41
N ALA A 104 -1.59 -5.28 -51.13
CA ALA A 104 -2.97 -5.03 -50.75
C ALA A 104 -3.95 -5.63 -51.79
N GLY A 105 -4.92 -6.42 -51.33
CA GLY A 105 -5.83 -7.19 -52.21
C GLY A 105 -5.35 -8.60 -52.56
N ALA A 106 -4.07 -8.93 -52.39
CA ALA A 106 -3.60 -10.32 -52.55
C ALA A 106 -4.25 -11.23 -51.49
N ARG A 107 -4.57 -12.45 -51.94
CA ARG A 107 -5.15 -13.49 -51.07
C ARG A 107 -4.38 -14.80 -51.23
N THR A 108 -3.70 -15.21 -50.17
CA THR A 108 -2.95 -16.47 -50.10
C THR A 108 -3.66 -17.38 -49.10
N LEU A 109 -4.32 -18.44 -49.63
CA LEU A 109 -5.25 -19.26 -48.89
C LEU A 109 -4.81 -20.73 -48.92
N ALA A 110 -4.23 -21.23 -47.84
CA ALA A 110 -3.89 -22.64 -47.68
C ALA A 110 -4.95 -23.34 -46.82
N GLY A 111 -5.46 -24.48 -47.30
CA GLY A 111 -6.43 -25.26 -46.51
C GLY A 111 -5.80 -25.91 -45.29
N ARG A 112 -4.49 -26.13 -45.30
CA ARG A 112 -3.74 -26.73 -44.18
C ARG A 112 -2.60 -25.82 -43.73
N ASP A 113 -1.44 -25.89 -44.38
CA ASP A 113 -0.24 -25.18 -43.95
C ASP A 113 0.21 -24.13 -44.96
N LEU A 114 0.63 -22.97 -44.47
CA LEU A 114 1.20 -21.90 -45.27
C LEU A 114 2.62 -21.61 -44.79
N ALA A 115 3.61 -21.84 -45.63
CA ALA A 115 5.00 -21.48 -45.38
C ALA A 115 5.41 -20.30 -46.27
N LEU A 116 5.93 -19.25 -45.63
CA LEU A 116 6.48 -18.05 -46.26
C LEU A 116 7.93 -17.88 -45.84
N ALA A 117 8.85 -17.86 -46.78
CA ALA A 117 10.27 -17.64 -46.50
C ALA A 117 10.86 -16.58 -47.41
N ALA A 118 11.51 -15.55 -46.87
CA ALA A 118 12.19 -14.49 -47.62
C ALA A 118 13.19 -13.76 -46.77
N ASP A 119 14.16 -13.07 -47.40
CA ASP A 119 14.97 -12.11 -46.62
C ASP A 119 14.15 -10.87 -46.23
N GLN A 120 13.29 -10.37 -47.13
CA GLN A 120 12.32 -9.32 -46.87
C GLN A 120 10.92 -9.81 -47.18
N LEU A 121 10.02 -9.85 -46.19
CA LEU A 121 8.64 -10.24 -46.32
C LEU A 121 7.71 -9.08 -45.99
N GLU A 122 7.05 -8.53 -46.99
CA GLU A 122 6.04 -7.49 -46.91
C GLU A 122 4.66 -8.10 -47.13
N GLN A 123 3.81 -8.07 -46.13
CA GLN A 123 2.47 -8.65 -46.15
C GLN A 123 1.41 -7.55 -45.96
N SER A 124 0.76 -7.14 -47.07
CA SER A 124 -0.30 -6.12 -47.03
C SER A 124 -1.68 -6.66 -47.42
N GLY A 125 -1.74 -7.90 -47.91
CA GLY A 125 -2.97 -8.59 -48.31
C GLY A 125 -3.56 -9.45 -47.19
N MET A 126 -4.10 -10.62 -47.58
CA MET A 126 -4.58 -11.65 -46.68
C MET A 126 -3.77 -12.94 -46.87
N ALA A 127 -3.19 -13.45 -45.82
CA ALA A 127 -2.53 -14.74 -45.80
C ALA A 127 -3.19 -15.62 -44.73
N GLN A 128 -3.81 -16.71 -45.17
CA GLN A 128 -4.60 -17.59 -44.32
C GLN A 128 -4.15 -19.04 -44.43
N ALA A 129 -4.02 -19.71 -43.29
CA ALA A 129 -3.79 -21.14 -43.18
C ALA A 129 -4.84 -21.79 -42.30
N GLY A 130 -5.40 -22.91 -42.74
CA GLY A 130 -6.37 -23.67 -41.95
C GLY A 130 -5.75 -24.28 -40.68
N ARG A 131 -4.43 -24.54 -40.69
CA ARG A 131 -3.71 -25.11 -39.53
C ARG A 131 -2.52 -24.24 -39.12
N THR A 132 -1.39 -24.31 -39.85
CA THR A 132 -0.17 -23.64 -39.47
C THR A 132 0.27 -22.59 -40.48
N LEU A 133 0.53 -21.38 -40.03
CA LEU A 133 1.23 -20.35 -40.79
C LEU A 133 2.64 -20.22 -40.22
N THR A 134 3.64 -20.50 -41.07
CA THR A 134 5.05 -20.29 -40.73
C THR A 134 5.63 -19.19 -41.60
N ALA A 135 6.10 -18.11 -40.99
CA ALA A 135 6.84 -17.08 -41.73
C ALA A 135 8.27 -16.98 -41.18
N THR A 136 9.25 -17.16 -42.06
CA THR A 136 10.67 -17.03 -41.74
C THR A 136 11.28 -15.94 -42.62
N ALA A 137 11.81 -14.88 -41.99
CA ALA A 137 12.32 -13.75 -42.73
C ALA A 137 13.54 -13.11 -42.07
N GLY A 138 14.34 -12.38 -42.89
CA GLY A 138 15.26 -11.40 -42.34
C GLY A 138 14.49 -10.25 -41.67
N ALA A 139 13.57 -9.63 -42.43
CA ALA A 139 12.62 -8.65 -41.91
C ALA A 139 11.21 -9.03 -42.38
N LEU A 140 10.23 -8.93 -41.44
CA LEU A 140 8.80 -9.16 -41.69
C LEU A 140 8.02 -7.90 -41.37
N GLU A 141 7.32 -7.35 -42.36
CA GLU A 141 6.36 -6.26 -42.15
C GLU A 141 4.95 -6.76 -42.49
N ASN A 142 4.02 -6.68 -41.57
CA ASN A 142 2.63 -7.01 -41.76
C ASN A 142 1.74 -5.77 -41.66
N ASP A 143 1.19 -5.35 -42.78
CA ASP A 143 0.18 -4.29 -42.88
C ASP A 143 -1.24 -4.86 -43.19
N GLY A 144 -1.34 -6.18 -43.47
CA GLY A 144 -2.56 -6.88 -43.82
C GLY A 144 -3.08 -7.80 -42.71
N LEU A 145 -3.65 -8.93 -43.14
CA LEU A 145 -4.18 -9.96 -42.23
C LEU A 145 -3.37 -11.26 -42.37
N LEU A 146 -2.82 -11.71 -41.25
CA LEU A 146 -2.35 -13.08 -41.06
C LEU A 146 -3.35 -13.84 -40.20
N ASP A 147 -3.85 -14.99 -40.70
CA ASP A 147 -4.87 -15.78 -40.01
C ASP A 147 -4.52 -17.26 -40.05
N ALA A 148 -4.45 -17.92 -38.89
CA ALA A 148 -4.15 -19.35 -38.78
C ALA A 148 -4.58 -19.91 -37.43
N ALA A 149 -4.72 -21.23 -37.30
CA ALA A 149 -4.83 -21.83 -35.98
C ALA A 149 -3.48 -21.68 -35.19
N ASP A 150 -2.35 -21.97 -35.85
CA ASP A 150 -1.01 -21.84 -35.25
C ASP A 150 -0.14 -20.93 -36.13
N ALA A 151 0.26 -19.75 -35.63
CA ALA A 151 1.12 -18.81 -36.32
C ALA A 151 2.52 -18.79 -35.71
N LYS A 152 3.54 -19.08 -36.51
CA LYS A 152 4.96 -19.10 -36.13
C LYS A 152 5.75 -18.12 -36.98
N LEU A 153 6.18 -17.02 -36.37
CA LEU A 153 6.91 -15.95 -37.03
C LEU A 153 8.35 -15.90 -36.51
N ARG A 154 9.31 -16.00 -37.38
CA ARG A 154 10.74 -15.94 -37.03
C ARG A 154 11.45 -14.91 -37.90
N THR A 155 12.12 -13.99 -37.28
CA THR A 155 12.92 -12.98 -37.98
C THR A 155 14.36 -12.92 -37.46
N THR A 156 15.30 -12.59 -38.35
CA THR A 156 16.70 -12.40 -37.97
C THR A 156 17.08 -10.92 -37.80
N ARG A 157 16.22 -9.99 -38.20
CA ARG A 157 16.40 -8.53 -38.02
C ARG A 157 15.20 -7.91 -37.29
N ALA A 158 14.04 -7.84 -37.93
CA ALA A 158 12.90 -7.14 -37.37
C ALA A 158 11.55 -7.81 -37.73
N PHE A 159 10.62 -7.77 -36.80
CA PHE A 159 9.20 -8.03 -37.02
C PHE A 159 8.40 -6.78 -36.69
N VAL A 160 7.65 -6.25 -37.65
CA VAL A 160 6.78 -5.08 -37.51
C VAL A 160 5.37 -5.47 -37.91
N ASN A 161 4.43 -5.34 -36.98
CA ASN A 161 3.01 -5.50 -37.26
C ASN A 161 2.29 -4.15 -37.20
N ARG A 162 1.69 -3.73 -38.30
CA ARG A 162 0.79 -2.57 -38.39
C ARG A 162 -0.65 -3.02 -38.74
N GLY A 163 -0.79 -4.24 -39.26
CA GLY A 163 -2.06 -4.87 -39.61
C GLY A 163 -2.65 -5.70 -38.48
N GLN A 164 -3.25 -6.81 -38.84
CA GLN A 164 -3.86 -7.74 -37.91
C GLN A 164 -3.24 -9.13 -38.02
N ILE A 165 -2.99 -9.74 -36.86
CA ILE A 165 -2.66 -11.17 -36.76
C ILE A 165 -3.68 -11.83 -35.84
N GLN A 166 -4.34 -12.87 -36.37
CA GLN A 166 -5.30 -13.65 -35.64
C GLN A 166 -4.87 -15.12 -35.65
N ALA A 167 -4.84 -15.74 -34.46
CA ALA A 167 -4.47 -17.16 -34.34
C ALA A 167 -5.08 -17.77 -33.07
N ASP A 168 -5.13 -19.08 -32.96
CA ASP A 168 -5.31 -19.70 -31.64
C ASP A 168 -4.01 -19.62 -30.85
N MET A 169 -2.87 -19.89 -31.49
CA MET A 169 -1.55 -19.72 -30.91
C MET A 169 -0.67 -18.87 -31.83
N LEU A 170 -0.07 -17.81 -31.27
CA LEU A 170 0.92 -17.00 -31.95
C LEU A 170 2.26 -17.07 -31.21
N GLN A 171 3.31 -17.46 -31.91
CA GLN A 171 4.69 -17.43 -31.47
C GLN A 171 5.50 -16.56 -32.41
N ALA A 172 6.03 -15.46 -31.93
CA ALA A 172 6.90 -14.58 -32.72
C ALA A 172 8.27 -14.42 -32.04
N GLN A 173 9.33 -14.60 -32.82
CA GLN A 173 10.72 -14.51 -32.36
C GLN A 173 11.53 -13.63 -33.31
N GLY A 174 12.37 -12.75 -32.74
CA GLY A 174 13.28 -11.91 -33.51
C GLY A 174 14.08 -10.95 -32.64
N PRO A 175 15.11 -10.29 -33.20
CA PRO A 175 15.87 -9.28 -32.44
C PRO A 175 15.03 -8.07 -32.07
N GLN A 176 14.17 -7.62 -32.98
CA GLN A 176 13.30 -6.46 -32.77
C GLN A 176 11.87 -6.83 -33.11
N ILE A 177 10.95 -6.58 -32.18
CA ILE A 177 9.51 -6.80 -32.35
C ILE A 177 8.79 -5.50 -32.08
N ARG A 178 8.03 -5.01 -33.06
CA ARG A 178 7.16 -3.84 -32.91
C ARG A 178 5.73 -4.18 -33.32
N ASN A 179 4.81 -3.97 -32.41
CA ASN A 179 3.39 -4.05 -32.69
C ASN A 179 2.75 -2.67 -32.65
N ALA A 180 2.28 -2.18 -33.78
CA ALA A 180 1.47 -0.97 -33.89
C ALA A 180 0.02 -1.30 -34.35
N GLY A 181 -0.23 -2.55 -34.76
CA GLY A 181 -1.52 -3.07 -35.16
C GLY A 181 -2.19 -3.91 -34.06
N VAL A 182 -2.84 -4.99 -34.46
CA VAL A 182 -3.59 -5.86 -33.56
C VAL A 182 -3.04 -7.29 -33.59
N LEU A 183 -2.69 -7.82 -32.43
CA LEU A 183 -2.42 -9.25 -32.23
C LEU A 183 -3.57 -9.84 -31.40
N ARG A 184 -4.23 -10.86 -31.89
CA ARG A 184 -5.34 -11.53 -31.21
C ARG A 184 -5.16 -13.03 -31.23
N THR A 185 -5.23 -13.68 -30.06
CA THR A 185 -5.09 -15.12 -29.95
C THR A 185 -6.21 -15.76 -29.12
N GLY A 186 -6.56 -16.99 -29.47
CA GLY A 186 -7.51 -17.81 -28.71
C GLY A 186 -6.88 -18.41 -27.44
N ALA A 187 -5.67 -18.98 -27.56
CA ALA A 187 -5.04 -19.73 -26.48
C ALA A 187 -3.74 -19.07 -25.97
N LEU A 188 -2.77 -18.83 -26.85
CA LEU A 188 -1.44 -18.35 -26.45
C LEU A 188 -0.94 -17.26 -27.37
N LEU A 189 -0.49 -16.15 -26.77
CA LEU A 189 0.33 -15.12 -27.41
C LEU A 189 1.73 -15.13 -26.80
N ALA A 190 2.74 -15.55 -27.55
CA ALA A 190 4.12 -15.60 -27.11
C ALA A 190 5.03 -14.75 -28.02
N LEU A 191 5.68 -13.74 -27.42
CA LEU A 191 6.65 -12.88 -28.11
C LEU A 191 8.00 -12.99 -27.43
N GLN A 192 9.04 -13.26 -28.22
CA GLN A 192 10.42 -13.34 -27.75
C GLN A 192 11.32 -12.44 -28.56
N ALA A 193 11.75 -11.33 -27.96
CA ALA A 193 12.70 -10.41 -28.56
C ALA A 193 14.10 -10.58 -27.95
N ALA A 194 15.10 -10.87 -28.79
CA ALA A 194 16.50 -10.90 -28.33
C ALA A 194 17.04 -9.48 -28.05
N GLY A 195 16.36 -8.45 -28.55
CA GLY A 195 16.63 -7.03 -28.32
C GLY A 195 15.33 -6.31 -27.90
N ARG A 196 14.91 -5.32 -28.68
CA ARG A 196 13.79 -4.43 -28.34
C ARG A 196 12.41 -5.03 -28.61
N LEU A 197 11.47 -4.86 -27.70
CA LEU A 197 10.04 -5.11 -27.90
C LEU A 197 9.24 -3.83 -27.62
N GLU A 198 8.46 -3.40 -28.59
CA GLU A 198 7.61 -2.20 -28.51
C GLU A 198 6.16 -2.53 -28.88
N ASN A 199 5.22 -2.15 -28.04
CA ASN A 199 3.80 -2.22 -28.32
C ASN A 199 3.17 -0.84 -28.26
N THR A 200 2.67 -0.34 -29.39
CA THR A 200 1.85 0.88 -29.49
C THR A 200 0.41 0.58 -29.87
N GLY A 201 0.13 -0.66 -30.28
CA GLY A 201 -1.18 -1.16 -30.72
C GLY A 201 -1.88 -2.00 -29.64
N GLY A 202 -2.64 -2.99 -30.11
CA GLY A 202 -3.39 -3.92 -29.25
C GLY A 202 -2.84 -5.33 -29.26
N MET A 203 -2.72 -5.94 -28.10
CA MET A 203 -2.43 -7.36 -27.91
C MET A 203 -3.49 -7.97 -27.02
N ALA A 204 -4.14 -9.04 -27.48
CA ALA A 204 -5.19 -9.70 -26.71
C ALA A 204 -5.07 -11.22 -26.84
N ALA A 205 -4.95 -11.91 -25.74
CA ALA A 205 -5.01 -13.36 -25.63
C ALA A 205 -6.25 -13.77 -24.83
N SER A 206 -7.10 -14.63 -25.41
CA SER A 206 -8.19 -15.22 -24.61
C SER A 206 -7.66 -16.23 -23.58
N GLY A 207 -6.52 -16.85 -23.85
CA GLY A 207 -5.76 -17.65 -22.90
C GLY A 207 -4.58 -16.88 -22.31
N SER A 208 -3.37 -17.38 -22.48
CA SER A 208 -2.16 -16.90 -21.82
C SER A 208 -1.32 -15.94 -22.68
N LEU A 209 -0.61 -15.03 -22.03
CA LEU A 209 0.34 -14.08 -22.63
C LEU A 209 1.75 -14.34 -22.11
N SER A 210 2.71 -14.51 -23.00
CA SER A 210 4.13 -14.69 -22.64
C SER A 210 5.00 -13.71 -23.40
N ILE A 211 5.70 -12.84 -22.68
CA ILE A 211 6.59 -11.83 -23.25
C ILE A 211 8.00 -12.00 -22.69
N ALA A 212 8.97 -12.12 -23.57
CA ALA A 212 10.38 -12.12 -23.19
C ALA A 212 11.14 -11.08 -24.03
N ALA A 213 11.89 -10.18 -23.38
CA ALA A 213 12.74 -9.21 -24.06
C ALA A 213 14.08 -9.06 -23.32
N ALA A 214 15.16 -9.36 -24.02
CA ALA A 214 16.52 -9.19 -23.48
C ALA A 214 17.01 -7.73 -23.57
N GLY A 215 16.36 -6.89 -24.36
CA GLY A 215 16.60 -5.45 -24.46
C GLY A 215 15.39 -4.62 -24.01
N PRO A 216 15.30 -3.34 -24.42
CA PRO A 216 14.23 -2.46 -23.97
C PRO A 216 12.82 -2.96 -24.30
N PHE A 217 11.96 -2.96 -23.28
CA PHE A 217 10.53 -3.19 -23.43
C PHE A 217 9.76 -1.89 -23.20
N ALA A 218 8.85 -1.56 -24.12
CA ALA A 218 7.98 -0.41 -24.03
C ALA A 218 6.54 -0.76 -24.46
N ASN A 219 5.57 -0.43 -23.62
CA ASN A 219 4.15 -0.52 -23.91
C ASN A 219 3.48 0.83 -23.74
N SER A 220 2.97 1.40 -24.83
CA SER A 220 2.08 2.58 -24.81
C SER A 220 0.66 2.23 -25.30
N GLY A 221 0.47 1.02 -25.81
CA GLY A 221 -0.81 0.50 -26.26
C GLY A 221 -1.54 -0.30 -25.16
N THR A 222 -2.31 -1.29 -25.61
CA THR A 222 -3.06 -2.18 -24.71
C THR A 222 -2.54 -3.60 -24.81
N MET A 223 -2.40 -4.26 -23.66
CA MET A 223 -2.09 -5.68 -23.58
C MET A 223 -3.07 -6.36 -22.64
N GLY A 224 -3.62 -7.50 -23.04
CA GLY A 224 -4.59 -8.23 -22.23
C GLY A 224 -4.43 -9.74 -22.37
N ALA A 225 -4.69 -10.46 -21.28
CA ALA A 225 -4.87 -11.89 -21.23
C ALA A 225 -6.06 -12.22 -20.33
N ASN A 226 -6.94 -13.15 -20.75
CA ASN A 226 -7.99 -13.65 -19.85
C ASN A 226 -7.44 -14.70 -18.88
N GLY A 227 -6.43 -15.46 -19.28
CA GLY A 227 -5.65 -16.36 -18.43
C GLY A 227 -4.44 -15.67 -17.82
N ASP A 228 -3.37 -16.46 -17.63
CA ASP A 228 -2.14 -16.00 -16.99
C ASP A 228 -1.23 -15.20 -17.94
N ALA A 229 -0.42 -14.32 -17.38
CA ALA A 229 0.61 -13.60 -18.11
C ALA A 229 1.99 -13.73 -17.47
N SER A 230 3.02 -13.86 -18.31
CA SER A 230 4.42 -13.94 -17.88
C SER A 230 5.26 -12.97 -18.69
N PHE A 231 5.98 -12.10 -18.00
CA PHE A 231 6.93 -11.15 -18.56
C PHE A 231 8.32 -11.41 -17.99
N ALA A 232 9.30 -11.67 -18.86
CA ALA A 232 10.71 -11.79 -18.53
C ALA A 232 11.49 -10.70 -19.27
N LEU A 233 11.85 -9.62 -18.58
CA LEU A 233 12.31 -8.39 -19.20
C LEU A 233 13.60 -7.87 -18.56
N SER A 234 14.45 -7.23 -19.35
CA SER A 234 15.62 -6.50 -18.85
C SER A 234 15.35 -5.02 -18.55
N SER A 235 14.23 -4.47 -19.01
CA SER A 235 13.71 -3.14 -18.65
C SER A 235 12.20 -3.12 -18.78
N PHE A 236 11.55 -2.15 -18.17
CA PHE A 236 10.10 -2.04 -18.19
C PHE A 236 9.67 -0.58 -18.30
N ALA A 237 9.00 -0.23 -19.39
CA ALA A 237 8.32 1.05 -19.55
C ALA A 237 6.87 0.78 -19.97
N ASN A 238 5.89 1.27 -19.20
CA ASN A 238 4.48 1.02 -19.44
C ASN A 238 3.64 2.27 -19.16
N THR A 239 3.41 3.06 -20.20
CA THR A 239 2.47 4.20 -20.16
C THR A 239 1.07 3.78 -20.57
N GLY A 240 0.93 2.60 -21.21
CA GLY A 240 -0.31 2.01 -21.64
C GLY A 240 -1.04 1.23 -20.54
N SER A 241 -1.80 0.22 -20.95
CA SER A 241 -2.50 -0.67 -20.03
C SER A 241 -2.08 -2.12 -20.22
N ILE A 242 -1.87 -2.83 -19.12
CA ILE A 242 -1.69 -4.29 -19.10
C ILE A 242 -2.72 -4.85 -18.11
N SER A 243 -3.63 -5.71 -18.62
CA SER A 243 -4.70 -6.30 -17.81
C SER A 243 -4.72 -7.82 -17.96
N VAL A 244 -4.75 -8.54 -16.84
CA VAL A 244 -4.64 -9.99 -16.76
C VAL A 244 -5.77 -10.55 -15.92
N GLY A 245 -6.51 -11.53 -16.46
CA GLY A 245 -7.61 -12.18 -15.75
C GLY A 245 -7.14 -13.23 -14.73
N GLY A 246 -6.02 -13.89 -15.01
CA GLY A 246 -5.37 -14.85 -14.12
C GLY A 246 -4.19 -14.26 -13.34
N ASP A 247 -3.16 -15.09 -13.14
CA ASP A 247 -1.93 -14.70 -12.46
C ASP A 247 -0.97 -13.96 -13.41
N LEU A 248 -0.26 -13.00 -12.87
CA LEU A 248 0.76 -12.23 -13.58
C LEU A 248 2.13 -12.42 -12.93
N ALA A 249 3.12 -12.88 -13.69
CA ALA A 249 4.51 -12.90 -13.28
C ALA A 249 5.31 -11.86 -14.07
N LEU A 250 5.82 -10.83 -13.41
CA LEU A 250 6.70 -9.81 -13.97
C LEU A 250 8.10 -9.97 -13.37
N ARG A 251 9.04 -10.49 -14.16
CA ARG A 251 10.42 -10.77 -13.75
C ARG A 251 11.37 -9.74 -14.35
N LEU A 252 11.92 -8.93 -13.47
CA LEU A 252 12.85 -7.82 -13.71
C LEU A 252 14.03 -7.89 -12.73
N PRO A 253 14.77 -9.01 -12.65
CA PRO A 253 15.67 -9.28 -11.53
C PRO A 253 16.78 -8.24 -11.35
N ASP A 254 17.15 -7.54 -12.41
CA ASP A 254 18.24 -6.56 -12.41
C ASP A 254 17.75 -5.11 -12.55
N VAL A 255 16.44 -4.89 -12.52
CA VAL A 255 15.82 -3.57 -12.71
C VAL A 255 15.46 -2.95 -11.37
N GLU A 256 15.92 -1.74 -11.14
CA GLU A 256 15.39 -0.83 -10.13
C GLU A 256 14.08 -0.23 -10.67
N LEU A 257 12.96 -0.81 -10.31
CA LEU A 257 11.66 -0.41 -10.84
C LEU A 257 11.12 0.80 -10.09
N THR A 258 10.85 1.88 -10.81
CA THR A 258 10.06 3.00 -10.33
C THR A 258 8.64 2.89 -10.90
N LEU A 259 7.61 2.90 -10.06
CA LEU A 259 6.22 3.01 -10.48
C LEU A 259 5.80 4.48 -10.46
N ASP A 260 5.49 5.02 -11.62
CA ASP A 260 5.10 6.41 -11.84
C ASP A 260 4.15 6.51 -13.06
N ALA A 261 4.04 7.69 -13.68
CA ALA A 261 3.21 7.89 -14.86
C ALA A 261 3.69 7.10 -16.10
N ASP A 262 5.01 6.86 -16.18
CA ASP A 262 5.66 6.19 -17.31
C ASP A 262 5.85 4.68 -17.09
N HIS A 263 5.66 4.21 -15.85
CA HIS A 263 5.85 2.83 -15.45
C HIS A 263 4.69 2.35 -14.60
N ARG A 264 3.50 2.24 -15.21
CA ARG A 264 2.28 1.83 -14.51
C ARG A 264 2.31 0.35 -14.16
N LEU A 265 1.89 0.04 -12.93
CA LEU A 265 1.72 -1.34 -12.50
C LEU A 265 0.68 -2.05 -13.38
N PRO A 266 0.99 -3.24 -13.94
CA PRO A 266 -0.02 -4.08 -14.56
C PRO A 266 -1.11 -4.52 -13.58
N VAL A 267 -2.35 -4.63 -14.04
CA VAL A 267 -3.50 -5.04 -13.23
C VAL A 267 -3.80 -6.51 -13.45
N SER A 268 -3.90 -7.29 -12.38
CA SER A 268 -4.26 -8.71 -12.39
C SER A 268 -5.42 -8.99 -11.44
N GLN A 269 -6.31 -9.91 -11.83
CA GLN A 269 -7.39 -10.41 -10.96
C GLN A 269 -6.88 -11.51 -10.01
N GLY A 270 -5.87 -12.26 -10.43
CA GLY A 270 -5.16 -13.25 -9.63
C GLY A 270 -3.97 -12.66 -8.86
N THR A 271 -2.89 -13.40 -8.76
CA THR A 271 -1.66 -12.95 -8.11
C THR A 271 -0.75 -12.21 -9.08
N THR A 272 -0.37 -10.98 -8.76
CA THR A 272 0.76 -10.29 -9.41
C THR A 272 2.04 -10.59 -8.63
N LEU A 273 2.93 -11.37 -9.23
CA LEU A 273 4.29 -11.59 -8.73
C LEU A 273 5.25 -10.63 -9.41
N LEU A 274 5.85 -9.74 -8.65
CA LEU A 274 6.85 -8.77 -9.10
C LEU A 274 8.22 -9.13 -8.53
N GLN A 275 9.18 -9.53 -9.39
CA GLN A 275 10.56 -9.82 -9.01
C GLN A 275 11.48 -8.73 -9.56
N VAL A 276 12.12 -7.94 -8.69
CA VAL A 276 12.88 -6.73 -9.05
C VAL A 276 14.20 -6.61 -8.29
N ALA A 277 15.12 -5.78 -8.76
CA ALA A 277 16.28 -5.39 -7.96
C ALA A 277 15.86 -4.52 -6.77
N SER A 278 15.05 -3.49 -7.00
CA SER A 278 14.42 -2.65 -5.98
C SER A 278 13.10 -2.09 -6.52
N LEU A 279 12.22 -1.63 -5.63
CA LEU A 279 10.95 -0.99 -5.97
C LEU A 279 10.86 0.40 -5.34
N ASP A 280 10.54 1.42 -6.16
CA ASP A 280 10.19 2.76 -5.72
C ASP A 280 8.81 3.15 -6.29
N ASN A 281 7.78 3.07 -5.47
CA ASN A 281 6.41 3.44 -5.86
C ASN A 281 6.17 4.93 -5.56
N ARG A 282 6.06 5.72 -6.61
CA ARG A 282 5.81 7.19 -6.56
C ARG A 282 4.42 7.59 -7.01
N ALA A 283 3.60 6.62 -7.41
CA ALA A 283 2.25 6.86 -7.88
C ALA A 283 1.26 5.89 -7.23
N ARG A 284 -0.01 6.18 -7.35
CA ARG A 284 -1.06 5.25 -6.94
C ARG A 284 -1.04 3.99 -7.79
N SER A 285 -0.67 2.88 -7.19
CA SER A 285 -0.53 1.56 -7.80
C SER A 285 -1.47 0.57 -7.12
N GLU A 286 -2.43 0.03 -7.85
CA GLU A 286 -3.47 -0.84 -7.29
C GLU A 286 -3.69 -2.06 -8.19
N THR A 287 -3.94 -3.21 -7.56
CA THR A 287 -4.39 -4.42 -8.24
C THR A 287 -5.56 -5.04 -7.47
N PRO A 288 -6.63 -5.53 -8.15
CA PRO A 288 -7.74 -6.20 -7.47
C PRO A 288 -7.35 -7.53 -6.86
N GLY A 289 -6.38 -8.23 -7.45
CA GLY A 289 -5.85 -9.49 -6.95
C GLY A 289 -4.86 -9.33 -5.80
N ARG A 290 -4.00 -10.33 -5.63
CA ARG A 290 -2.87 -10.29 -4.70
C ARG A 290 -1.66 -9.62 -5.35
N LEU A 291 -0.94 -8.79 -4.61
CA LEU A 291 0.37 -8.28 -5.02
C LEU A 291 1.48 -8.90 -4.16
N SER A 292 2.39 -9.58 -4.81
CA SER A 292 3.60 -10.14 -4.18
C SER A 292 4.83 -9.50 -4.81
N VAL A 293 5.59 -8.75 -4.04
CA VAL A 293 6.84 -8.11 -4.47
C VAL A 293 8.01 -8.80 -3.79
N GLN A 294 8.94 -9.27 -4.60
CA GLN A 294 10.22 -9.84 -4.16
C GLN A 294 11.35 -8.95 -4.68
N ALA A 295 11.92 -8.13 -3.82
CA ALA A 295 13.05 -7.26 -4.14
C ALA A 295 14.33 -7.77 -3.50
N ARG A 296 15.44 -7.71 -4.24
CA ARG A 296 16.77 -7.95 -3.66
C ARG A 296 17.21 -6.77 -2.80
N GLY A 297 16.88 -5.56 -3.22
CA GLY A 297 17.16 -4.28 -2.57
C GLY A 297 15.94 -3.70 -1.84
N ALA A 298 15.93 -2.39 -1.68
CA ALA A 298 14.90 -1.69 -0.92
C ALA A 298 13.53 -1.67 -1.65
N ILE A 299 12.48 -1.63 -0.85
CA ILE A 299 11.11 -1.32 -1.29
C ILE A 299 10.72 0.00 -0.65
N ARG A 300 10.45 1.02 -1.48
CA ARG A 300 9.98 2.34 -1.05
C ARG A 300 8.60 2.59 -1.61
N ASN A 301 7.68 2.96 -0.75
CA ASN A 301 6.36 3.44 -1.12
C ASN A 301 6.22 4.91 -0.77
N GLN A 302 6.01 5.77 -1.75
CA GLN A 302 5.88 7.21 -1.56
C GLN A 302 4.45 7.73 -1.83
N ASP A 303 3.56 6.84 -2.30
CA ASP A 303 2.15 7.13 -2.54
C ASP A 303 1.31 5.94 -2.07
N THR A 304 0.40 5.44 -2.88
CA THR A 304 -0.46 4.31 -2.55
C THR A 304 0.04 3.04 -3.26
N LEU A 305 0.22 1.98 -2.49
CA LEU A 305 0.43 0.63 -3.01
C LEU A 305 -0.62 -0.29 -2.39
N ALA A 306 -1.57 -0.76 -3.22
CA ALA A 306 -2.75 -1.46 -2.74
C ALA A 306 -3.03 -2.76 -3.49
N ALA A 307 -3.53 -3.76 -2.77
CA ALA A 307 -3.96 -5.04 -3.31
C ALA A 307 -5.30 -5.49 -2.70
N GLY A 308 -6.24 -5.90 -3.55
CA GLY A 308 -7.58 -6.28 -3.10
C GLY A 308 -7.62 -7.59 -2.32
N GLN A 309 -6.76 -8.57 -2.65
CA GLN A 309 -6.77 -9.92 -2.05
C GLN A 309 -5.56 -10.26 -1.19
N GLY A 310 -4.57 -9.39 -1.09
CA GLY A 310 -3.39 -9.59 -0.25
C GLY A 310 -2.19 -8.79 -0.74
N LEU A 311 -1.42 -8.23 0.17
CA LEU A 311 -0.21 -7.47 -0.12
C LEU A 311 0.99 -8.11 0.58
N TRP A 312 1.93 -8.67 -0.19
CA TRP A 312 3.13 -9.30 0.32
C TRP A 312 4.35 -8.59 -0.23
N LEU A 313 5.13 -7.96 0.63
CA LEU A 313 6.36 -7.27 0.27
C LEU A 313 7.55 -7.94 0.98
N GLU A 314 8.52 -8.37 0.20
CA GLU A 314 9.74 -8.97 0.72
C GLU A 314 10.97 -8.26 0.14
N SER A 315 11.78 -7.70 1.02
CA SER A 315 13.11 -7.17 0.72
C SER A 315 14.17 -8.12 1.27
N ALA A 316 14.97 -8.73 0.38
CA ALA A 316 15.92 -9.77 0.79
C ALA A 316 17.04 -9.23 1.68
N ALA A 317 17.54 -8.03 1.44
CA ALA A 317 18.71 -7.49 2.14
C ALA A 317 18.56 -6.06 2.67
N ASN A 318 17.45 -5.37 2.36
CA ASN A 318 17.26 -3.95 2.66
C ASN A 318 15.94 -3.67 3.36
N ASP A 319 15.60 -2.40 3.44
CA ASP A 319 14.44 -1.90 4.16
C ASP A 319 13.17 -1.88 3.29
N ILE A 320 12.03 -1.96 3.96
CA ILE A 320 10.73 -1.60 3.43
C ILE A 320 10.34 -0.28 4.08
N GLU A 321 10.21 0.77 3.28
CA GLU A 321 9.87 2.11 3.74
C GLU A 321 8.52 2.55 3.16
N ASN A 322 7.58 2.87 4.03
CA ASN A 322 6.35 3.57 3.72
C ASN A 322 6.55 5.04 4.03
N GLY A 323 6.72 5.86 3.01
CA GLY A 323 7.06 7.28 3.08
C GLY A 323 6.00 8.13 3.76
N ALA A 324 6.31 9.39 4.05
CA ALA A 324 5.38 10.28 4.73
C ALA A 324 4.06 10.44 3.95
N GLY A 325 2.93 10.20 4.61
CA GLY A 325 1.60 10.26 4.01
C GLY A 325 1.24 9.12 3.05
N ALA A 326 2.14 8.16 2.82
CA ALA A 326 1.93 7.05 1.91
C ALA A 326 1.05 5.94 2.52
N LEU A 327 0.43 5.14 1.66
CA LEU A 327 -0.47 4.06 2.04
C LEU A 327 0.02 2.72 1.49
N LEU A 328 0.25 1.75 2.38
CA LEU A 328 0.27 0.33 2.07
C LEU A 328 -1.05 -0.28 2.52
N TRP A 329 -1.83 -0.80 1.57
CA TRP A 329 -3.16 -1.32 1.88
C TRP A 329 -3.40 -2.71 1.31
N SER A 330 -4.04 -3.56 2.11
CA SER A 330 -4.48 -4.89 1.70
C SER A 330 -5.95 -5.12 2.04
N GLY A 331 -6.73 -5.55 1.06
CA GLY A 331 -8.12 -5.97 1.26
C GLY A 331 -8.27 -7.31 1.99
N ALA A 332 -7.18 -8.04 2.20
CA ALA A 332 -7.09 -9.26 3.01
C ALA A 332 -5.83 -9.20 3.88
N ASP A 333 -5.00 -10.26 3.88
CA ASP A 333 -3.78 -10.29 4.67
C ASP A 333 -2.67 -9.40 4.10
N LEU A 334 -1.89 -8.78 4.98
CA LEU A 334 -0.70 -8.01 4.64
C LEU A 334 0.53 -8.66 5.24
N ARG A 335 1.59 -8.83 4.45
CA ARG A 335 2.86 -9.35 4.93
C ARG A 335 4.03 -8.51 4.46
N LEU A 336 4.81 -8.00 5.39
CA LEU A 336 6.06 -7.28 5.13
C LEU A 336 7.22 -8.05 5.74
N ARG A 337 8.28 -8.27 4.96
CA ARG A 337 9.51 -8.89 5.43
C ARG A 337 10.73 -8.14 4.92
N GLY A 338 11.59 -7.65 5.82
CA GLY A 338 12.76 -6.86 5.44
C GLY A 338 13.81 -6.74 6.52
N THR A 339 14.84 -5.92 6.29
CA THR A 339 15.82 -5.59 7.33
C THR A 339 15.20 -4.66 8.35
N ARG A 340 14.62 -3.55 7.88
CA ARG A 340 13.77 -2.67 8.68
C ARG A 340 12.45 -2.46 7.98
N ILE A 341 11.39 -2.26 8.75
CA ILE A 341 10.09 -1.82 8.29
C ILE A 341 9.86 -0.43 8.88
N ILE A 342 9.81 0.58 8.02
CA ILE A 342 9.76 1.98 8.41
C ILE A 342 8.46 2.58 7.92
N ASN A 343 7.63 3.06 8.84
CA ASN A 343 6.38 3.76 8.56
C ASN A 343 6.48 5.20 9.02
N ARG A 344 6.57 6.15 8.08
CA ARG A 344 6.87 7.55 8.34
C ARG A 344 5.65 8.34 8.86
N GLU A 345 5.86 9.62 9.13
CA GLU A 345 4.81 10.55 9.61
C GLU A 345 3.58 10.55 8.70
N ALA A 346 2.41 10.36 9.29
CA ALA A 346 1.11 10.26 8.61
C ALA A 346 0.98 9.10 7.59
N ALA A 347 1.97 8.22 7.50
CA ALA A 347 1.89 7.04 6.64
C ALA A 347 1.03 5.94 7.27
N ILE A 348 0.38 5.15 6.44
CA ILE A 348 -0.55 4.11 6.88
C ILE A 348 -0.13 2.76 6.31
N ILE A 349 0.00 1.76 7.17
CA ILE A 349 0.08 0.35 6.82
C ILE A 349 -1.20 -0.31 7.33
N GLU A 350 -2.05 -0.79 6.44
CA GLU A 350 -3.38 -1.29 6.81
C GLU A 350 -3.73 -2.59 6.09
N SER A 351 -4.29 -3.53 6.83
CA SER A 351 -4.89 -4.75 6.29
C SER A 351 -6.33 -4.90 6.78
N ALA A 352 -7.21 -5.39 5.91
CA ALA A 352 -8.58 -5.70 6.29
C ALA A 352 -8.69 -6.98 7.13
N ALA A 353 -7.72 -7.89 7.02
CA ALA A 353 -7.63 -9.13 7.79
C ALA A 353 -6.34 -9.16 8.64
N GLY A 354 -5.58 -10.25 8.61
CA GLY A 354 -4.36 -10.39 9.38
C GLY A 354 -3.18 -9.57 8.85
N MET A 355 -2.23 -9.27 9.72
CA MET A 355 -0.99 -8.58 9.35
C MET A 355 0.21 -9.28 9.95
N VAL A 356 1.26 -9.45 9.15
CA VAL A 356 2.56 -9.97 9.59
C VAL A 356 3.66 -9.00 9.20
N LEU A 357 4.35 -8.48 10.19
CA LEU A 357 5.53 -7.62 10.04
C LEU A 357 6.74 -8.36 10.59
N ASP A 358 7.68 -8.74 9.73
CA ASP A 358 8.89 -9.49 10.10
C ASP A 358 10.12 -8.66 9.71
N ALA A 359 10.77 -8.05 10.69
CA ALA A 359 11.96 -7.23 10.50
C ALA A 359 13.18 -7.83 11.21
N ARG A 360 14.29 -7.96 10.48
CA ARG A 360 15.53 -8.51 11.04
C ARG A 360 16.22 -7.57 12.03
N ALA A 361 15.94 -6.26 11.96
CA ALA A 361 16.56 -5.25 12.80
C ALA A 361 15.54 -4.39 13.56
N GLU A 362 14.59 -3.76 12.87
CA GLU A 362 13.70 -2.78 13.49
C GLU A 362 12.37 -2.63 12.75
N ILE A 363 11.29 -2.47 13.51
CA ILE A 363 10.02 -1.90 13.04
C ILE A 363 9.92 -0.49 13.64
N ASP A 364 10.00 0.53 12.78
CA ASP A 364 9.90 1.94 13.18
C ASP A 364 8.58 2.56 12.68
N ASN A 365 7.64 2.77 13.60
CA ASN A 365 6.41 3.49 13.35
C ASN A 365 6.58 4.96 13.79
N GLY A 366 7.17 5.77 12.92
CA GLY A 366 7.53 7.16 13.16
C GLY A 366 6.36 8.13 12.92
N LEU A 367 5.42 8.25 13.86
CA LEU A 367 4.18 9.04 13.76
C LEU A 367 3.21 8.55 12.67
N GLY A 368 3.30 7.27 12.29
CA GLY A 368 2.42 6.61 11.34
C GLY A 368 1.36 5.74 12.02
N ILE A 369 0.56 5.07 11.20
CA ILE A 369 -0.49 4.14 11.61
C ILE A 369 -0.19 2.76 11.06
N ILE A 370 -0.16 1.76 11.92
CA ILE A 370 -0.13 0.33 11.58
C ILE A 370 -1.42 -0.27 12.11
N ARG A 371 -2.28 -0.80 11.21
CA ARG A 371 -3.59 -1.31 11.60
C ARG A 371 -3.92 -2.61 10.89
N ALA A 372 -4.25 -3.64 11.65
CA ALA A 372 -4.81 -4.89 11.15
C ALA A 372 -6.29 -5.00 11.52
N GLY A 373 -7.13 -5.45 10.60
CA GLY A 373 -8.54 -5.75 10.88
C GLY A 373 -8.70 -7.03 11.72
N GLY A 374 -7.78 -7.97 11.60
CA GLY A 374 -7.65 -9.20 12.38
C GLY A 374 -6.44 -9.17 13.32
N ASP A 375 -5.75 -10.31 13.40
CA ASP A 375 -4.55 -10.45 14.22
C ASP A 375 -3.35 -9.71 13.61
N LEU A 376 -2.53 -9.11 14.46
CA LEU A 376 -1.27 -8.47 14.09
C LEU A 376 -0.10 -9.19 14.73
N TRP A 377 0.81 -9.69 13.90
CA TRP A 377 2.09 -10.25 14.29
C TRP A 377 3.20 -9.28 13.89
N ALA A 378 3.95 -8.77 14.85
CA ALA A 378 5.10 -7.89 14.61
C ALA A 378 6.33 -8.46 15.32
N ASP A 379 7.30 -8.89 14.54
CA ASP A 379 8.52 -9.54 15.03
C ASP A 379 9.76 -8.74 14.61
N ALA A 380 10.48 -8.19 15.60
CA ALA A 380 11.72 -7.45 15.38
C ALA A 380 12.53 -7.36 16.68
N PRO A 381 13.89 -7.26 16.61
CA PRO A 381 14.72 -6.95 17.78
C PRO A 381 14.35 -5.61 18.45
N LEU A 382 13.90 -4.62 17.66
CA LEU A 382 13.41 -3.34 18.14
C LEU A 382 12.09 -2.97 17.45
N LEU A 383 11.06 -2.74 18.23
CA LEU A 383 9.83 -2.10 17.77
C LEU A 383 9.76 -0.71 18.39
N ARG A 384 9.73 0.33 17.57
CA ARG A 384 9.58 1.72 17.97
C ARG A 384 8.22 2.24 17.52
N ASN A 385 7.42 2.71 18.46
CA ASN A 385 6.14 3.37 18.21
C ASN A 385 6.20 4.78 18.78
N SER A 386 6.52 5.75 17.94
CA SER A 386 6.90 7.11 18.35
C SER A 386 5.70 8.00 18.68
N GLY A 387 5.93 9.01 19.49
CA GLY A 387 4.99 10.08 19.77
C GLY A 387 5.69 11.42 19.80
N ARG A 388 4.96 12.47 19.51
CA ARG A 388 5.44 13.86 19.59
C ARG A 388 4.37 14.74 20.22
N LEU A 389 4.78 15.50 21.22
CA LEU A 389 3.97 16.53 21.85
C LEU A 389 4.50 17.89 21.42
N GLY A 390 3.67 18.66 20.75
CA GLY A 390 3.94 20.04 20.40
C GLY A 390 3.09 21.00 21.24
N GLY A 391 3.48 22.26 21.27
CA GLY A 391 2.81 23.30 22.03
C GLY A 391 3.78 24.05 22.95
N ARG A 392 3.25 24.95 23.75
CA ARG A 392 4.03 25.72 24.70
C ARG A 392 3.30 25.84 26.03
N ILE A 393 4.04 25.96 27.13
CA ILE A 393 3.51 26.27 28.44
C ILE A 393 3.42 27.78 28.53
N VAL A 394 2.24 28.31 28.87
CA VAL A 394 1.96 29.73 28.96
C VAL A 394 1.40 30.07 30.34
N PRO A 395 1.63 31.30 30.86
CA PRO A 395 0.96 31.75 32.06
C PRO A 395 -0.56 31.74 31.90
N ALA A 396 -1.28 31.17 32.86
CA ALA A 396 -2.74 31.07 32.89
C ALA A 396 -3.37 31.75 34.10
N GLY A 397 -2.66 32.69 34.69
CA GLY A 397 -3.06 33.39 35.90
C GLY A 397 -2.29 32.91 37.12
N ASP A 398 -2.73 33.30 38.29
CA ASP A 398 -2.09 32.96 39.57
C ASP A 398 -2.94 31.93 40.34
N ALA A 399 -2.28 30.95 40.94
CA ALA A 399 -2.87 30.07 41.92
C ALA A 399 -2.53 30.55 43.34
N ALA A 400 -3.50 30.59 44.24
CA ALA A 400 -3.24 30.87 45.64
C ALA A 400 -2.72 29.60 46.33
N ILE A 401 -1.53 29.66 46.89
CA ILE A 401 -1.02 28.66 47.83
C ILE A 401 -1.34 29.18 49.22
N GLY A 402 -2.10 28.48 50.01
CA GLY A 402 -2.73 28.87 51.26
C GLY A 402 -2.02 29.91 52.11
N GLY A 403 -2.75 30.79 52.68
CA GLY A 403 -2.24 31.70 53.72
C GLY A 403 -1.75 30.88 54.92
N GLY A 404 -0.56 31.17 55.39
CA GLY A 404 0.02 30.48 56.53
C GLY A 404 0.94 31.39 57.34
N THR A 405 1.19 31.01 58.54
CA THR A 405 2.18 31.62 59.40
C THR A 405 3.47 30.80 59.31
N TYR A 406 4.59 31.45 59.01
CA TYR A 406 5.89 30.81 58.91
C TYR A 406 6.77 31.22 60.10
N ASP A 407 7.34 30.24 60.78
CA ASP A 407 8.27 30.47 61.85
C ASP A 407 9.71 30.58 61.33
N HIS A 408 10.37 31.65 61.64
CA HIS A 408 11.78 31.87 61.32
C HIS A 408 12.63 31.86 62.58
N TYR A 409 13.67 31.02 62.62
CA TYR A 409 14.57 30.91 63.76
C TYR A 409 15.87 31.67 63.51
N HIS A 410 16.18 32.63 64.32
CA HIS A 410 17.43 33.36 64.27
C HIS A 410 18.32 32.97 65.46
N SER A 411 19.46 32.32 65.15
CA SER A 411 20.64 32.00 65.99
C SER A 411 20.48 31.27 67.34
N ALA A 412 21.50 30.49 67.68
CA ALA A 412 21.56 29.47 68.73
C ALA A 412 21.45 29.98 70.22
N ALA A 413 21.37 31.26 70.49
CA ALA A 413 21.35 31.79 71.85
C ALA A 413 20.01 32.38 72.30
N VAL A 414 19.10 32.65 71.36
CA VAL A 414 17.78 33.21 71.67
C VAL A 414 16.77 32.62 70.68
N VAL A 415 15.84 31.83 71.19
CA VAL A 415 14.75 31.31 70.42
C VAL A 415 13.76 32.44 70.15
N TRP A 416 13.89 33.11 69.02
CA TRP A 416 12.91 34.07 68.53
C TRP A 416 11.99 33.32 67.61
N HIS A 417 10.73 33.14 68.02
CA HIS A 417 9.65 32.70 67.10
C HIS A 417 9.20 33.94 66.32
N GLU A 418 9.77 34.15 65.15
CA GLU A 418 9.29 35.18 64.21
C GLU A 418 8.22 34.58 63.33
N LEU A 419 7.00 34.97 63.62
CA LEU A 419 5.83 34.57 62.81
C LEU A 419 5.69 35.55 61.66
N PHE A 420 5.85 35.02 60.40
CA PHE A 420 5.57 35.80 59.23
C PHE A 420 4.19 35.34 58.68
N THR A 421 3.31 36.28 58.44
CA THR A 421 2.03 36.01 57.75
C THR A 421 2.15 36.46 56.29
N ALA A 422 2.01 35.54 55.37
CA ALA A 422 1.59 35.88 54.04
C ALA A 422 0.10 36.21 54.13
N GLY A 423 -0.31 37.46 54.07
CA GLY A 423 -1.66 37.98 54.36
C GLY A 423 -2.82 37.07 54.01
N ALA A 424 -4.04 37.41 54.38
CA ALA A 424 -5.23 36.59 54.21
C ALA A 424 -5.50 36.10 52.75
N ALA A 425 -4.83 36.65 51.78
CA ALA A 425 -4.95 36.27 50.34
C ALA A 425 -4.02 35.11 49.91
N GLY A 426 -3.14 34.61 50.82
CA GLY A 426 -2.18 33.55 50.48
C GLY A 426 -1.04 34.01 49.57
N ILE A 427 -0.06 33.13 49.37
CA ILE A 427 1.01 33.32 48.40
C ILE A 427 0.48 33.00 47.02
N ARG A 428 0.52 33.97 46.13
CA ARG A 428 0.12 33.75 44.74
C ARG A 428 1.32 33.28 43.93
N VAL A 429 1.19 32.10 43.32
CA VAL A 429 2.20 31.56 42.42
C VAL A 429 1.63 31.49 40.99
N PRO A 430 2.45 31.75 39.96
CA PRO A 430 1.98 31.67 38.59
C PRO A 430 1.50 30.26 38.30
N ARG A 431 0.30 30.18 37.77
CA ARG A 431 -0.22 28.96 37.18
C ARG A 431 0.13 28.96 35.69
N TYR A 432 0.54 27.81 35.17
CA TYR A 432 0.87 27.63 33.78
C TYR A 432 -0.03 26.57 33.20
N ASP A 433 -0.55 26.81 31.99
CA ASP A 433 -1.34 25.85 31.23
C ASP A 433 -0.67 25.59 29.88
N GLY A 434 -0.93 24.44 29.30
CA GLY A 434 -0.53 24.14 27.93
C GLY A 434 -1.37 24.94 26.94
N LYS A 435 -0.72 25.61 25.98
CA LYS A 435 -1.39 26.30 24.88
C LYS A 435 -0.96 25.72 23.55
N ASP A 436 -1.92 25.62 22.61
CA ASP A 436 -1.71 25.06 21.28
C ASP A 436 -1.12 23.63 21.34
N VAL A 437 -1.54 22.86 22.35
CA VAL A 437 -1.05 21.48 22.55
C VAL A 437 -1.53 20.62 21.40
N ARG A 438 -0.57 20.04 20.67
CA ARG A 438 -0.82 19.08 19.59
C ARG A 438 -0.13 17.79 19.94
N VAL A 439 -0.91 16.73 19.99
CA VAL A 439 -0.40 15.38 20.21
C VAL A 439 -0.37 14.67 18.87
N ALA A 440 0.80 14.32 18.40
CA ALA A 440 0.98 13.41 17.28
C ALA A 440 1.47 12.08 17.85
N GLN A 441 0.69 11.02 17.67
CA GLN A 441 1.01 9.69 18.18
C GLN A 441 0.91 8.68 17.06
N SER A 442 1.92 7.81 16.99
CA SER A 442 1.83 6.61 16.19
C SER A 442 0.78 5.67 16.77
N VAL A 443 0.17 4.90 15.90
CA VAL A 443 -0.82 3.90 16.29
C VAL A 443 -0.39 2.53 15.77
N VAL A 444 -0.38 1.54 16.65
CA VAL A 444 -0.31 0.11 16.31
C VAL A 444 -1.59 -0.52 16.83
N GLN A 445 -2.43 -1.03 15.93
CA GLN A 445 -3.75 -1.51 16.27
C GLN A 445 -4.04 -2.87 15.64
N ALA A 446 -4.50 -3.82 16.45
CA ALA A 446 -5.04 -5.11 16.02
C ALA A 446 -6.54 -5.17 16.29
N GLY A 447 -7.33 -5.53 15.27
CA GLY A 447 -8.76 -5.82 15.42
C GLY A 447 -9.03 -7.17 16.09
N GLY A 448 -8.04 -8.06 16.10
CA GLY A 448 -7.97 -9.32 16.82
C GLY A 448 -6.90 -9.28 17.91
N ASN A 449 -6.05 -10.31 17.93
CA ASN A 449 -4.91 -10.41 18.84
C ASN A 449 -3.69 -9.65 18.32
N LEU A 450 -2.91 -9.14 19.26
CA LEU A 450 -1.62 -8.50 18.98
C LEU A 450 -0.48 -9.36 19.51
N HIS A 451 0.44 -9.77 18.64
CA HIS A 451 1.61 -10.55 18.97
C HIS A 451 2.87 -9.75 18.64
N LEU A 452 3.58 -9.30 19.67
CA LEU A 452 4.84 -8.59 19.52
C LEU A 452 5.98 -9.50 19.94
N ASN A 453 6.93 -9.75 19.03
CA ASN A 453 8.15 -10.56 19.26
C ASN A 453 7.89 -12.01 19.70
N GLN A 454 6.81 -12.62 19.20
CA GLN A 454 6.44 -14.00 19.52
C GLN A 454 7.02 -15.04 18.53
N GLY A 455 7.72 -14.60 17.47
CA GLY A 455 8.23 -15.44 16.37
C GLY A 455 9.65 -15.97 16.58
N GLU A 456 10.42 -16.00 15.51
CA GLU A 456 11.81 -16.52 15.48
C GLU A 456 12.78 -15.72 16.36
N GLN A 457 12.43 -14.49 16.76
CA GLN A 457 13.22 -13.66 17.66
C GLN A 457 13.12 -14.11 19.14
N LYS A 458 12.34 -15.15 19.42
CA LYS A 458 12.15 -15.71 20.74
C LYS A 458 13.50 -16.06 21.39
N GLY A 459 13.78 -15.44 22.53
CA GLY A 459 15.05 -15.58 23.25
C GLY A 459 16.10 -14.51 22.95
N ARG A 460 15.88 -13.59 22.00
CA ARG A 460 16.67 -12.37 21.87
C ARG A 460 16.10 -11.29 22.82
N GLN A 461 16.97 -10.40 23.30
CA GLN A 461 16.52 -9.24 24.12
C GLN A 461 15.77 -8.23 23.21
N ALA A 462 14.56 -8.61 22.80
CA ALA A 462 13.72 -7.72 22.04
C ALA A 462 13.28 -6.51 22.89
N ARG A 463 13.15 -5.36 22.27
CA ARG A 463 12.73 -4.13 22.94
C ARG A 463 11.53 -3.50 22.22
N VAL A 464 10.51 -3.17 22.98
CA VAL A 464 9.37 -2.37 22.51
C VAL A 464 9.48 -0.98 23.15
N SER A 465 9.75 0.05 22.35
CA SER A 465 9.77 1.45 22.79
C SER A 465 8.50 2.14 22.30
N ASN A 466 7.59 2.46 23.22
CA ASN A 466 6.29 3.02 22.91
C ASN A 466 6.10 4.41 23.51
N GLN A 467 5.84 5.39 22.67
CA GLN A 467 5.38 6.74 23.02
C GLN A 467 4.03 7.07 22.35
N GLY A 468 3.49 6.13 21.59
CA GLY A 468 2.22 6.22 20.88
C GLY A 468 1.14 5.37 21.54
N ARG A 469 0.23 4.86 20.69
CA ARG A 469 -0.85 3.96 21.10
C ARG A 469 -0.61 2.57 20.55
N ILE A 470 -0.69 1.56 21.41
CA ILE A 470 -0.67 0.15 21.04
C ILE A 470 -1.98 -0.45 21.56
N GLU A 471 -2.80 -0.99 20.68
CA GLU A 471 -4.16 -1.46 20.98
C GLU A 471 -4.43 -2.83 20.36
N ALA A 472 -5.12 -3.68 21.09
CA ALA A 472 -5.66 -4.94 20.60
C ALA A 472 -7.12 -5.05 21.04
N ALA A 473 -8.02 -5.50 20.15
CA ALA A 473 -9.38 -5.82 20.52
C ALA A 473 -9.46 -7.15 21.27
N GLY A 474 -8.55 -8.08 20.98
CA GLY A 474 -8.35 -9.34 21.67
C GLY A 474 -7.23 -9.27 22.69
N MET A 475 -6.40 -10.30 22.72
CA MET A 475 -5.26 -10.44 23.64
C MET A 475 -4.02 -9.75 23.05
N ALA A 476 -3.28 -9.01 23.88
CA ALA A 476 -1.96 -8.51 23.53
C ALA A 476 -0.88 -9.37 24.22
N LEU A 477 -0.08 -10.05 23.41
CA LEU A 477 1.08 -10.83 23.85
C LEU A 477 2.35 -10.08 23.43
N VAL A 478 3.14 -9.67 24.41
CA VAL A 478 4.39 -8.94 24.17
C VAL A 478 5.53 -9.70 24.81
N ASP A 479 6.54 -10.07 24.03
CA ASP A 479 7.77 -10.68 24.51
C ASP A 479 8.93 -9.70 24.41
N GLY A 480 9.69 -9.52 25.50
CA GLY A 480 10.83 -8.62 25.56
C GLY A 480 10.68 -7.45 26.55
N ASN A 481 11.64 -6.53 26.52
CA ASN A 481 11.64 -5.35 27.37
C ASN A 481 10.72 -4.26 26.80
N VAL A 482 9.70 -3.88 27.56
CA VAL A 482 8.75 -2.83 27.18
C VAL A 482 9.13 -1.53 27.89
N ASP A 483 9.42 -0.50 27.10
CA ASP A 483 9.59 0.88 27.53
C ASP A 483 8.40 1.70 27.06
N ASN A 484 7.43 1.90 27.95
CA ASN A 484 6.21 2.66 27.66
C ASN A 484 6.31 4.05 28.27
N ALA A 485 6.86 4.99 27.51
CA ALA A 485 7.12 6.34 27.95
C ALA A 485 5.96 7.28 27.63
N SER A 486 5.50 8.03 28.65
CA SER A 486 4.52 9.10 28.43
C SER A 486 5.14 10.31 27.74
N LEU A 487 4.34 11.01 26.95
CA LEU A 487 4.72 12.30 26.38
C LEU A 487 4.39 13.41 27.39
N HIS A 488 5.39 14.17 27.79
CA HIS A 488 5.22 15.27 28.75
C HIS A 488 5.60 16.60 28.13
N LEU A 489 4.77 17.59 28.34
CA LEU A 489 5.11 18.99 28.15
C LEU A 489 5.41 19.57 29.54
N SER A 490 6.66 19.81 29.84
CA SER A 490 7.09 20.29 31.16
C SER A 490 7.91 21.59 31.05
N LEU A 491 7.74 22.45 32.04
CA LEU A 491 8.75 23.46 32.36
C LEU A 491 9.84 22.81 33.19
N SER A 492 11.09 23.17 33.00
CA SER A 492 12.12 22.81 33.98
C SER A 492 11.78 23.47 35.32
N VAL A 493 12.01 22.76 36.43
CA VAL A 493 11.76 23.28 37.79
C VAL A 493 12.55 24.57 38.01
N ASP A 494 13.80 24.61 37.55
CA ASP A 494 14.64 25.79 37.66
C ASP A 494 14.09 26.99 36.88
N GLU A 495 13.64 26.76 35.64
CA GLU A 495 13.03 27.79 34.80
C GLU A 495 11.73 28.33 35.43
N TYR A 496 10.90 27.45 36.02
CA TYR A 496 9.69 27.84 36.71
C TYR A 496 10.00 28.68 37.95
N LEU A 497 10.93 28.24 38.78
CA LEU A 497 11.29 28.91 40.01
C LEU A 497 11.90 30.31 39.79
N ARG A 498 12.65 30.50 38.71
CA ARG A 498 13.32 31.79 38.38
C ARG A 498 12.45 32.75 37.58
N ARG A 499 11.26 32.37 37.18
CA ARG A 499 10.36 33.30 36.47
C ARG A 499 9.86 34.42 37.38
N PRO A 500 9.81 35.66 36.87
CA PRO A 500 9.25 36.78 37.64
C PRO A 500 7.80 36.51 38.02
N LEU A 501 7.46 36.73 39.27
CA LEU A 501 6.08 36.67 39.75
C LEU A 501 5.30 37.91 39.26
N ALA A 502 4.01 37.75 38.94
CA ALA A 502 3.12 38.85 38.55
C ALA A 502 3.01 39.92 39.70
N ALA A 503 3.06 39.47 40.95
CA ALA A 503 3.20 40.33 42.12
C ALA A 503 4.24 39.72 43.08
N PRO A 504 5.10 40.51 43.70
CA PRO A 504 6.11 40.00 44.64
C PRO A 504 5.44 39.34 45.84
N ILE A 505 6.06 38.27 46.34
CA ILE A 505 5.71 37.68 47.63
C ILE A 505 6.21 38.64 48.69
N VAL A 506 5.32 39.09 49.56
CA VAL A 506 5.65 40.02 50.64
C VAL A 506 5.46 39.32 51.98
N LEU A 507 6.55 39.14 52.72
CA LEU A 507 6.50 38.70 54.10
C LEU A 507 6.57 39.91 55.00
N ARG A 508 5.71 39.96 56.03
CA ARG A 508 5.69 40.99 57.02
C ARG A 508 6.00 40.39 58.40
N ALA A 509 6.91 41.03 59.16
CA ALA A 509 7.15 40.68 60.54
C ALA A 509 5.88 40.95 61.36
N THR A 510 5.46 40.01 62.16
CA THR A 510 4.28 40.14 63.04
C THR A 510 4.67 40.44 64.45
N ASP A 511 5.95 40.26 64.82
CA ASP A 511 6.49 40.59 66.14
C ASP A 511 7.29 41.92 66.11
N SER A 512 6.98 42.82 67.00
CA SER A 512 7.65 44.13 67.15
C SER A 512 9.14 43.99 67.46
N ARG A 513 9.60 42.90 68.04
CA ARG A 513 11.01 42.62 68.32
C ARG A 513 11.82 42.28 67.10
N ALA A 514 11.20 41.65 66.12
CA ALA A 514 11.80 41.34 64.83
C ALA A 514 12.06 42.58 63.96
N GLN A 515 11.32 43.66 64.19
CA GLN A 515 11.46 44.92 63.45
C GLN A 515 12.78 45.65 63.70
N HIS A 516 13.50 45.32 64.75
CA HIS A 516 14.80 45.90 65.04
C HIS A 516 15.98 45.23 64.31
N VAL A 517 15.81 44.04 63.86
CA VAL A 517 16.88 43.21 63.22
C VAL A 517 16.64 42.98 61.76
N ILE A 518 15.39 43.06 61.30
CA ILE A 518 14.97 42.68 59.94
C ILE A 518 14.10 43.81 59.37
N PRO A 519 14.22 44.15 58.07
CA PRO A 519 13.33 45.12 57.45
C PRO A 519 11.87 44.73 57.68
N ALA A 520 10.97 45.69 57.89
CA ALA A 520 9.56 45.48 58.22
C ALA A 520 8.81 44.63 57.21
N PHE A 521 9.39 44.42 56.08
CA PHE A 521 8.87 43.48 55.03
C PHE A 521 9.99 43.04 54.08
N TRP A 522 9.89 41.79 53.56
CA TRP A 522 10.70 41.30 52.45
C TRP A 522 9.85 41.14 51.22
N LYS A 523 10.43 41.46 50.06
CA LYS A 523 9.81 41.29 48.77
C LYS A 523 10.65 40.31 47.94
N PHE A 524 10.02 39.26 47.47
CA PHE A 524 10.63 38.28 46.57
C PHE A 524 9.94 38.37 45.22
N HIS A 525 10.70 38.57 44.18
CA HIS A 525 10.19 38.73 42.81
C HIS A 525 10.11 37.41 42.03
N THR A 526 10.77 36.37 42.56
CA THR A 526 10.72 35.01 42.00
C THR A 526 10.42 34.01 43.12
N LEU A 527 9.90 32.87 42.76
CA LEU A 527 9.69 31.77 43.70
C LEU A 527 11.03 31.21 44.18
N TYR A 528 12.08 31.28 43.35
CA TYR A 528 13.44 30.89 43.69
C TYR A 528 13.98 31.74 44.85
N GLU A 529 13.89 33.07 44.75
CA GLU A 529 14.34 33.98 45.82
C GLU A 529 13.62 33.71 47.14
N PHE A 530 12.31 33.43 47.08
CA PHE A 530 11.53 33.10 48.28
C PHE A 530 11.96 31.78 48.92
N LEU A 531 12.14 30.73 48.10
CA LEU A 531 12.58 29.43 48.60
C LEU A 531 14.04 29.46 49.10
N ASP A 532 14.92 30.19 48.40
CA ASP A 532 16.30 30.37 48.80
C ASP A 532 16.39 31.10 50.14
N PHE A 533 15.57 32.12 50.36
CA PHE A 533 15.44 32.79 51.63
C PHE A 533 14.99 31.83 52.75
N LEU A 534 13.99 31.00 52.50
CA LEU A 534 13.52 30.02 53.49
C LEU A 534 14.57 28.96 53.81
N LEU A 535 15.42 28.61 52.86
CA LEU A 535 16.48 27.61 53.01
C LEU A 535 17.76 28.18 53.61
N SER A 536 18.22 29.34 53.13
CA SER A 536 19.49 29.94 53.54
C SER A 536 19.48 30.48 54.98
N ASN A 537 18.33 30.92 55.45
CA ASN A 537 18.17 31.39 56.82
C ASN A 537 17.85 30.25 57.80
N ASN A 538 17.71 29.02 57.37
CA ASN A 538 17.56 27.83 58.22
C ASN A 538 18.83 26.97 58.21
N GLU A 539 20.03 27.56 58.50
CA GLU A 539 21.20 26.71 58.74
C GLU A 539 20.90 25.76 59.90
N PRO A 540 21.10 24.45 59.77
CA PRO A 540 20.80 23.46 60.80
C PRO A 540 21.90 23.45 61.87
N ARG A 541 22.35 24.62 62.37
CA ARG A 541 23.28 24.68 63.46
C ARG A 541 22.51 24.73 64.79
N TYR A 542 22.35 23.50 65.35
CA TYR A 542 21.93 23.33 66.75
C TYR A 542 20.47 23.56 67.10
N ILE A 543 19.59 22.77 66.52
CA ILE A 543 18.30 22.48 67.17
C ILE A 543 18.08 20.97 67.22
N TRP A 544 18.10 20.42 68.43
CA TRP A 544 17.74 19.07 68.77
C TRP A 544 16.34 18.73 68.18
N GLY A 545 16.30 17.83 67.20
CA GLY A 545 15.13 17.03 66.94
C GLY A 545 14.11 17.49 65.87
N TYR A 546 14.32 18.60 65.17
CA TYR A 546 13.42 19.01 64.09
C TYR A 546 14.20 19.19 62.77
N TYR A 547 14.21 18.13 62.01
CA TYR A 547 14.48 18.28 60.58
C TYR A 547 13.27 19.00 60.00
N ARG A 548 13.38 20.28 59.67
CA ARG A 548 12.39 20.93 58.79
C ARG A 548 12.66 20.48 57.37
N THR A 549 11.90 19.49 56.97
CA THR A 549 11.62 19.22 55.55
C THR A 549 11.03 20.50 54.95
N TRP A 550 11.31 20.71 53.67
CA TRP A 550 10.59 21.70 52.86
C TRP A 550 9.11 21.61 53.21
N PRO A 551 8.40 22.74 53.39
CA PRO A 551 6.98 22.68 53.69
C PRO A 551 6.27 21.80 52.68
N GLU A 552 5.43 20.89 53.16
CA GLU A 552 4.75 19.87 52.31
C GLU A 552 4.03 20.50 51.12
N TRP A 553 3.55 21.74 51.28
CA TRP A 553 2.95 22.49 50.17
C TRP A 553 3.93 22.83 49.05
N ALA A 554 5.20 23.10 49.33
CA ALA A 554 6.22 23.37 48.32
C ALA A 554 6.53 22.10 47.53
N PHE A 555 6.60 20.95 48.21
CA PHE A 555 6.73 19.65 47.53
C PHE A 555 5.48 19.24 46.76
N GLN A 556 4.29 19.50 47.30
CA GLN A 556 3.04 19.26 46.57
C GLN A 556 2.92 20.20 45.37
N THR A 557 3.34 21.45 45.49
CA THR A 557 3.38 22.37 44.35
C THR A 557 4.38 21.91 43.30
N LEU A 558 5.56 21.46 43.69
CA LEU A 558 6.55 20.89 42.77
C LEU A 558 6.07 19.57 42.15
N ARG A 559 5.34 18.73 42.89
CA ARG A 559 4.69 17.52 42.35
C ARG A 559 3.51 17.84 41.42
N ASN A 560 2.73 18.86 41.74
CA ASN A 560 1.62 19.30 40.88
C ASN A 560 2.12 20.05 39.64
N LEU A 561 3.39 20.48 39.65
CA LEU A 561 4.08 21.03 38.49
C LEU A 561 4.65 19.96 37.56
N ASP A 562 4.75 18.73 38.00
CA ASP A 562 4.85 17.57 37.10
C ASP A 562 3.49 17.39 36.42
N LEU A 563 3.18 18.40 35.62
CA LEU A 563 2.04 18.43 34.73
C LEU A 563 2.28 17.39 33.64
N GLY A 564 2.18 16.10 34.04
CA GLY A 564 1.87 15.04 33.11
C GLY A 564 0.55 15.42 32.46
N TYR A 565 0.61 16.11 31.36
CA TYR A 565 -0.52 16.44 30.56
C TYR A 565 -0.98 15.14 29.90
N ALA A 566 -1.78 14.37 30.62
CA ALA A 566 -2.72 13.47 29.98
C ALA A 566 -3.56 14.39 29.10
N GLY A 567 -3.40 14.31 27.78
CA GLY A 567 -3.95 15.25 26.81
C GLY A 567 -5.32 15.74 27.23
N ALA A 568 -5.60 17.02 27.03
CA ALA A 568 -6.91 17.55 27.36
C ALA A 568 -7.95 16.58 26.83
N PRO A 569 -8.90 16.09 27.64
CA PRO A 569 -9.92 15.20 27.15
C PRO A 569 -10.53 15.86 25.93
N ASP A 570 -10.59 15.12 24.83
CA ASP A 570 -11.20 15.60 23.58
C ASP A 570 -12.52 16.27 23.98
N PRO A 571 -12.71 17.58 23.75
CA PRO A 571 -13.91 18.29 24.20
C PRO A 571 -15.19 17.72 23.56
N THR A 572 -15.03 16.89 22.52
CA THR A 572 -16.13 16.14 21.86
C THR A 572 -16.32 14.74 22.45
N ALA A 573 -15.45 14.29 23.35
CA ALA A 573 -15.63 13.01 24.02
C ALA A 573 -16.78 13.12 25.06
N PRO A 574 -17.73 12.21 25.06
CA PRO A 574 -18.78 12.21 26.07
C PRO A 574 -18.14 12.00 27.44
N PRO A 575 -18.58 12.76 28.48
CA PRO A 575 -18.04 12.62 29.81
C PRO A 575 -18.27 11.19 30.30
N VAL A 576 -17.20 10.55 30.78
CA VAL A 576 -17.31 9.23 31.42
C VAL A 576 -18.03 9.42 32.76
N PRO A 577 -19.19 8.79 32.99
CA PRO A 577 -19.93 8.92 34.22
C PRO A 577 -19.10 8.39 35.39
N ARG A 578 -19.19 9.03 36.55
CA ARG A 578 -18.53 8.56 37.76
C ARG A 578 -19.40 7.51 38.46
N PRO A 579 -18.78 6.41 38.93
CA PRO A 579 -19.53 5.42 39.71
C PRO A 579 -20.08 6.01 41.02
N PRO A 580 -21.30 5.69 41.44
CA PRO A 580 -21.84 6.12 42.71
C PRO A 580 -21.06 5.48 43.86
N VAL A 581 -21.04 6.14 45.01
CA VAL A 581 -20.34 5.68 46.21
C VAL A 581 -21.38 5.46 47.29
N LEU A 582 -21.39 4.26 47.89
CA LEU A 582 -22.26 3.97 49.02
C LEU A 582 -21.69 4.61 50.30
N ASP A 583 -22.55 5.34 51.05
CA ASP A 583 -22.17 5.93 52.33
C ASP A 583 -21.66 4.84 53.31
N PRO A 584 -20.46 4.99 53.87
CA PRO A 584 -19.88 4.00 54.78
C PRO A 584 -20.76 3.70 56.00
N GLN A 585 -21.61 4.63 56.46
CA GLN A 585 -22.54 4.41 57.55
C GLN A 585 -23.69 3.50 57.19
N ALA A 586 -24.07 3.44 55.92
CA ALA A 586 -25.13 2.54 55.46
C ALA A 586 -24.70 1.06 55.43
N LYS A 587 -23.41 0.76 55.37
CA LYS A 587 -22.87 -0.61 55.37
C LYS A 587 -22.99 -1.34 56.70
N ALA A 588 -23.06 -0.62 57.83
CA ALA A 588 -22.95 -1.19 59.15
C ALA A 588 -24.26 -1.24 59.94
N SER A 589 -25.37 -0.79 59.37
CA SER A 589 -26.61 -0.57 60.09
C SER A 589 -27.81 -1.27 59.43
N THR A 590 -28.66 -1.91 60.22
CA THR A 590 -29.93 -2.52 59.79
C THR A 590 -31.15 -1.61 60.00
N THR A 591 -30.92 -0.33 60.29
CA THR A 591 -31.98 0.66 60.52
C THR A 591 -32.76 0.96 59.22
N PRO A 592 -34.04 1.36 59.31
CA PRO A 592 -34.82 1.77 58.13
C PRO A 592 -34.17 2.87 57.31
N ALA A 593 -33.42 3.79 57.97
CA ALA A 593 -32.67 4.84 57.29
C ALA A 593 -31.48 4.30 56.47
N ALA A 594 -30.76 3.30 56.98
CA ALA A 594 -29.69 2.64 56.28
C ALA A 594 -30.18 1.82 55.08
N GLN A 595 -31.34 1.16 55.24
CA GLN A 595 -32.00 0.44 54.12
C GLN A 595 -32.42 1.40 53.00
N ALA A 596 -32.92 2.60 53.36
CA ALA A 596 -33.26 3.62 52.38
C ALA A 596 -32.03 4.12 51.60
N LEU A 597 -30.86 4.30 52.24
CA LEU A 597 -29.59 4.67 51.58
C LEU A 597 -29.09 3.56 50.65
N VAL A 598 -29.22 2.30 51.02
CA VAL A 598 -28.89 1.16 50.14
C VAL A 598 -29.84 1.10 48.94
N ALA A 599 -31.14 1.33 49.13
CA ALA A 599 -32.12 1.37 48.06
C ALA A 599 -31.83 2.52 47.08
N GLN A 600 -31.45 3.71 47.61
CA GLN A 600 -31.04 4.84 46.78
C GLN A 600 -29.76 4.50 45.98
N TYR A 601 -28.77 3.90 46.62
CA TYR A 601 -27.56 3.46 45.96
C TYR A 601 -27.82 2.49 44.80
N HIS A 602 -28.74 1.53 44.96
CA HIS A 602 -29.14 0.64 43.86
C HIS A 602 -29.80 1.40 42.70
N LYS A 603 -30.61 2.42 43.00
CA LYS A 603 -31.18 3.29 41.97
C LYS A 603 -30.09 4.07 41.23
N ASP A 604 -29.16 4.66 41.98
CA ASP A 604 -28.01 5.42 41.40
C ASP A 604 -27.11 4.51 40.55
N LEU A 605 -26.94 3.23 40.95
CA LEU A 605 -26.24 2.23 40.13
C LEU A 605 -26.96 1.93 38.81
N ALA A 606 -28.28 1.86 38.79
CA ALA A 606 -29.05 1.64 37.57
C ALA A 606 -28.95 2.87 36.62
N GLU A 607 -29.02 4.07 37.19
CA GLU A 607 -28.81 5.32 36.43
C GLU A 607 -27.37 5.39 35.88
N TYR A 608 -26.38 5.03 36.70
CA TYR A 608 -25.00 4.93 36.28
C TYR A 608 -24.77 3.93 35.13
N ALA A 609 -25.37 2.73 35.23
CA ALA A 609 -25.28 1.72 34.16
C ALA A 609 -25.81 2.24 32.83
N THR A 610 -26.97 2.92 32.87
CA THR A 610 -27.61 3.53 31.70
C THR A 610 -26.74 4.64 31.10
N ALA A 611 -26.20 5.51 31.96
CA ALA A 611 -25.32 6.60 31.52
C ALA A 611 -24.00 6.08 30.96
N LEU A 612 -23.41 5.02 31.54
CA LEU A 612 -22.20 4.37 31.06
C LEU A 612 -22.41 3.70 29.70
N GLU A 613 -23.55 3.01 29.54
CA GLU A 613 -23.91 2.42 28.25
C GLU A 613 -24.06 3.49 27.15
N ALA A 614 -24.77 4.58 27.47
CA ALA A 614 -24.93 5.70 26.53
C ALA A 614 -23.58 6.33 26.15
N ALA A 615 -22.67 6.53 27.11
CA ALA A 615 -21.34 7.05 26.88
C ALA A 615 -20.49 6.08 26.01
N GLN A 616 -20.56 4.78 26.28
CA GLN A 616 -19.85 3.77 25.49
C GLN A 616 -20.38 3.68 24.06
N ARG A 617 -21.70 3.78 23.85
CA ARG A 617 -22.31 3.83 22.50
C ARG A 617 -21.90 5.07 21.74
N ALA A 618 -21.94 6.24 22.37
CA ALA A 618 -21.53 7.49 21.77
C ALA A 618 -20.03 7.46 21.36
N GLU A 619 -19.19 6.92 22.23
CA GLU A 619 -17.77 6.74 21.94
C GLU A 619 -17.51 5.74 20.79
N ALA A 620 -18.27 4.65 20.73
CA ALA A 620 -18.20 3.69 19.63
C ALA A 620 -18.59 4.33 18.30
N ILE A 621 -19.67 5.15 18.28
CA ILE A 621 -20.08 5.90 17.07
C ILE A 621 -19.01 6.89 16.65
N ARG A 622 -18.41 7.63 17.59
CA ARG A 622 -17.32 8.56 17.32
C ARG A 622 -16.12 7.86 16.69
N THR A 623 -15.69 6.76 17.29
CA THR A 623 -14.55 5.96 16.78
C THR A 623 -14.85 5.35 15.42
N ALA A 624 -16.07 4.83 15.21
CA ALA A 624 -16.49 4.31 13.92
C ALA A 624 -16.51 5.40 12.84
N ARG A 625 -17.03 6.59 13.16
CA ARG A 625 -17.05 7.73 12.24
C ARG A 625 -15.63 8.13 11.85
N GLN A 626 -14.73 8.28 12.80
CA GLN A 626 -13.33 8.60 12.51
C GLN A 626 -12.65 7.58 11.59
N ARG A 627 -12.91 6.28 11.80
CA ARG A 627 -12.36 5.22 10.94
C ARG A 627 -12.91 5.29 9.52
N VAL A 628 -14.23 5.45 9.37
CA VAL A 628 -14.89 5.53 8.06
C VAL A 628 -14.46 6.81 7.32
N ASP A 629 -14.43 7.95 8.00
CA ASP A 629 -13.97 9.21 7.41
C ASP A 629 -12.49 9.13 7.00
N GLY A 630 -11.65 8.49 7.80
CA GLY A 630 -10.25 8.21 7.46
C GLY A 630 -10.12 7.34 6.20
N ALA A 631 -10.91 6.26 6.11
CA ALA A 631 -10.93 5.38 4.95
C ALA A 631 -11.44 6.11 3.68
N LEU A 632 -12.46 6.96 3.83
CA LEU A 632 -12.97 7.77 2.72
C LEU A 632 -11.93 8.78 2.22
N ARG A 633 -11.22 9.46 3.13
CA ARG A 633 -10.14 10.40 2.77
C ARG A 633 -8.99 9.69 2.06
N ALA A 634 -8.58 8.52 2.55
CA ALA A 634 -7.55 7.70 1.92
C ALA A 634 -7.96 7.25 0.51
N ARG A 635 -9.24 6.89 0.34
CA ARG A 635 -9.76 6.37 -0.93
C ARG A 635 -10.05 7.43 -1.98
N TYR A 636 -10.54 8.59 -1.58
CA TYR A 636 -11.12 9.59 -2.50
C TYR A 636 -10.44 10.97 -2.44
N GLY A 637 -9.46 11.16 -1.55
CA GLY A 637 -8.88 12.47 -1.26
C GLY A 637 -9.82 13.38 -0.46
N GLU A 638 -9.29 14.47 0.08
CA GLU A 638 -10.00 15.31 1.06
C GLU A 638 -11.31 15.92 0.53
N LYS A 639 -11.28 16.46 -0.68
CA LYS A 639 -12.48 17.14 -1.27
C LYS A 639 -13.62 16.18 -1.59
N LEU A 640 -13.30 14.99 -2.13
CA LEU A 640 -14.32 14.00 -2.49
C LEU A 640 -14.84 13.24 -1.27
N ALA A 641 -14.00 13.05 -0.25
CA ALA A 641 -14.39 12.45 1.01
C ALA A 641 -15.44 13.29 1.73
N GLN A 642 -15.27 14.61 1.78
CA GLN A 642 -16.25 15.53 2.39
C GLN A 642 -17.64 15.46 1.75
N LEU A 643 -17.72 15.20 0.45
CA LEU A 643 -18.99 15.02 -0.25
C LEU A 643 -19.65 13.65 0.05
N LYS A 644 -18.85 12.63 0.36
CA LYS A 644 -19.32 11.27 0.63
C LYS A 644 -19.62 10.98 2.11
N THR A 645 -19.11 11.79 3.04
CA THR A 645 -19.28 11.56 4.50
C THR A 645 -20.73 11.64 4.99
N ARG A 646 -21.67 12.09 4.17
CA ARG A 646 -23.09 12.25 4.51
C ARG A 646 -24.02 11.38 3.66
N THR A 647 -23.53 10.31 3.06
CA THR A 647 -24.39 9.38 2.32
C THR A 647 -25.00 8.32 3.25
N PRO A 648 -26.21 7.81 2.93
CA PRO A 648 -26.86 6.75 3.74
C PRO A 648 -25.99 5.50 3.89
N GLU A 649 -25.18 5.15 2.87
CA GLU A 649 -24.28 3.99 2.90
C GLU A 649 -23.15 4.21 3.91
N VAL A 650 -22.62 5.42 3.99
CA VAL A 650 -21.58 5.78 4.96
C VAL A 650 -22.15 5.77 6.38
N ASP A 651 -23.35 6.28 6.58
CA ASP A 651 -24.00 6.25 7.89
C ASP A 651 -24.33 4.82 8.33
N ALA A 652 -24.75 3.95 7.40
CA ALA A 652 -24.95 2.52 7.67
C ALA A 652 -23.62 1.81 8.03
N ALA A 653 -22.53 2.11 7.33
CA ALA A 653 -21.21 1.56 7.64
C ALA A 653 -20.70 2.02 9.02
N VAL A 654 -20.92 3.29 9.37
CA VAL A 654 -20.59 3.83 10.71
C VAL A 654 -21.42 3.12 11.79
N ALA A 655 -22.73 2.93 11.58
CA ALA A 655 -23.60 2.26 12.54
C ALA A 655 -23.19 0.79 12.77
N ALA A 656 -22.89 0.05 11.69
CA ALA A 656 -22.45 -1.34 11.79
C ALA A 656 -21.11 -1.48 12.53
N LEU A 657 -20.13 -0.61 12.19
CA LEU A 657 -18.84 -0.60 12.86
C LEU A 657 -18.96 -0.15 14.33
N ALA A 658 -19.80 0.83 14.62
CA ALA A 658 -20.06 1.28 15.99
C ALA A 658 -20.68 0.15 16.85
N GLN A 659 -21.60 -0.61 16.29
CA GLN A 659 -22.18 -1.77 16.99
C GLN A 659 -21.09 -2.80 17.31
N THR A 660 -20.24 -3.14 16.35
CA THR A 660 -19.10 -4.07 16.55
C THR A 660 -18.16 -3.58 17.66
N ILE A 661 -17.82 -2.29 17.66
CA ILE A 661 -16.93 -1.68 18.67
C ILE A 661 -17.61 -1.70 20.04
N PHE A 662 -18.92 -1.44 20.12
CA PHE A 662 -19.66 -1.45 21.36
C PHE A 662 -19.78 -2.87 21.94
N ASP A 663 -20.08 -3.86 21.12
CA ASP A 663 -20.24 -5.27 21.54
C ASP A 663 -18.91 -5.89 22.03
N ALA A 664 -17.76 -5.38 21.57
CA ALA A 664 -16.43 -5.80 22.03
C ALA A 664 -16.05 -5.23 23.41
N ARG A 665 -16.79 -4.29 23.96
CA ARG A 665 -16.53 -3.71 25.29
C ARG A 665 -17.19 -4.50 26.41
N ALA A 666 -16.62 -4.40 27.63
CA ALA A 666 -17.23 -4.98 28.83
C ALA A 666 -18.61 -4.35 29.07
N LYS A 667 -19.64 -5.19 29.21
CA LYS A 667 -21.03 -4.72 29.40
C LYS A 667 -21.16 -3.93 30.70
N PRO A 668 -21.90 -2.81 30.72
CA PRO A 668 -22.13 -2.01 31.93
C PRO A 668 -22.68 -2.83 33.12
N ALA A 669 -23.47 -3.87 32.86
CA ALA A 669 -23.97 -4.76 33.88
C ALA A 669 -22.85 -5.48 34.67
N ALA A 670 -21.76 -5.90 34.01
CA ALA A 670 -20.64 -6.54 34.70
C ALA A 670 -19.88 -5.56 35.60
N GLU A 671 -19.82 -4.28 35.23
CA GLU A 671 -19.20 -3.21 36.02
C GLU A 671 -20.06 -2.88 37.26
N VAL A 672 -21.37 -2.84 37.10
CA VAL A 672 -22.32 -2.67 38.21
C VAL A 672 -22.24 -3.83 39.20
N GLU A 673 -22.16 -5.08 38.74
CA GLU A 673 -21.97 -6.25 39.60
C GLU A 673 -20.68 -6.15 40.43
N LYS A 674 -19.57 -5.71 39.84
CA LYS A 674 -18.33 -5.48 40.59
C LYS A 674 -18.49 -4.38 41.66
N LEU A 675 -19.19 -3.29 41.34
CA LEU A 675 -19.47 -2.22 42.29
C LEU A 675 -20.39 -2.68 43.44
N ILE A 676 -21.41 -3.50 43.14
CA ILE A 676 -22.26 -4.11 44.17
C ILE A 676 -21.45 -5.01 45.10
N ALA A 677 -20.63 -5.90 44.53
CA ALA A 677 -19.77 -6.79 45.32
C ALA A 677 -18.79 -5.98 46.19
N ALA A 678 -18.12 -4.96 45.65
CA ALA A 678 -17.21 -4.13 46.41
C ALA A 678 -17.90 -3.29 47.49
N ALA A 679 -19.14 -2.83 47.24
CA ALA A 679 -19.87 -1.97 48.16
C ALA A 679 -20.54 -2.76 49.30
N LEU A 680 -21.07 -3.93 49.03
CA LEU A 680 -21.89 -4.70 49.99
C LEU A 680 -21.10 -5.80 50.73
N CYS A 681 -19.96 -6.27 50.22
CA CYS A 681 -19.13 -7.24 50.93
C CYS A 681 -18.34 -6.57 52.06
N SER A 682 -18.65 -6.98 53.29
CA SER A 682 -17.89 -6.60 54.49
C SER A 682 -16.56 -7.38 54.54
N PRO A 683 -15.44 -6.79 54.99
CA PRO A 683 -14.18 -7.51 55.17
C PRO A 683 -14.23 -8.71 56.14
N ARG A 684 -15.34 -8.92 56.86
CA ARG A 684 -15.55 -10.01 57.82
C ARG A 684 -16.45 -11.14 57.32
N ALA A 685 -17.04 -11.06 56.13
CA ALA A 685 -17.87 -12.11 55.60
C ALA A 685 -17.06 -12.99 54.61
N GLN A 686 -16.63 -14.16 55.07
CA GLN A 686 -16.02 -15.21 54.26
C GLN A 686 -16.97 -15.86 53.20
N ALA A 687 -18.04 -15.19 52.81
CA ALA A 687 -19.10 -15.74 51.98
C ALA A 687 -19.35 -15.01 50.65
N CYS A 688 -18.40 -14.22 50.17
CA CYS A 688 -18.46 -13.57 48.84
C CYS A 688 -17.36 -14.09 47.88
N ALA A 689 -17.16 -15.40 47.83
CA ALA A 689 -16.34 -16.06 46.81
C ALA A 689 -17.25 -16.83 45.84
#